data_e1d16dfbb7a0fc2d92cc3c2863937a58
#
_entry.id   e1d16dfbb7a0fc2d92cc3c2863937a58
#
_cell.length_a   1.000
_cell.length_b   1.000
_cell.length_c   1.000
_cell.angle_alpha   90.00
_cell.angle_beta   90.00
_cell.angle_gamma   90.00
#
_symmetry.space_group_name_H-M   'P 1'
#
loop_
_entity.id
_entity.type
_entity.pdbx_description
1 polymer ?
#
loop_
_entity_poly.entity_id
_entity_poly.type
_entity_poly.pdbx_seq_one_letter_code
_entity_poly.pdbx_strand_id
1 'polypeptide(L)'
;MKLFFKTYWTYFVSFIIPIIIMIGVYLSQGIYWNSDTSPLLGDGFHQYVIFDIALRNILHGNGSLFYTFTSGLGLNFYALSSYYLGSFLSPLVYFFDLTNMPDAVYLTTLLKFGLIGLSTYFSLNKLFQSIPKPLKLALSTSYALMSFTVSQLEIKTWLDVFILIPLIITGLHLLITEKKILLYFTSLSILFIQNYYFGYMTALFLIFWYLCQISWDFKTRKSSVLDFIVISFLAGMASLIMTLPTLFDLQTHGEKLTEVTKFQTESSWYLDLFAKQFIGSFDTTKYGAIPMIFVGLLPFILTILFFTLKSIKFHVKLIYAIFFAFLIVSFYIEALDLFWQGMHTPNMFLHRYAWIFSTLLIYTAAEVLNRLKEIKIWNFLVSLFLIVTGFLATIYLKSHYSFLTDLNILLTLEFLVVYSLLLLAVIKKFISVNLFAILISLFIMVDMSLNASSQIDGIAKEWGFASRSSYNRDIPAMESFSAYIGNQFTRTEKLQTQTGNDSMKFNYNGISQFSSVRNRSASSTLDKLGFKSSGTNLNLRYANNSILADSLFGIQYNISDSPIDKYGFKDIYQKDNLTLYENQFSLPIAFASQSVYNDVKFTEHTLDNQASFLNQLANVNFDYFSPIPYEKTEKIENTNDLISITSSSNEDAAIQYQIEVPENSQVYLSFTNLHFSNDKQKKVDILVNGEKKTFTTDNVFSFFNIGYTKEKKTFNIHVSFPGNSQVSFESPTFYRLDTLTLTEAIQKIKEQPVTVSTSKNKVFATYDVQQDTSIFFTIPYDKGWSAYQDDKKIEIKQAQTGFMKVDVPKGKGTITLSFIPNSFITGAICSFTSLLLFGIYNYKRKLYKV
;
A
#
# COMPACT_ATOMS: atom_id res chain seq x y z
N MET A 1 -28.05 -5.71 35.13
CA MET A 1 -26.67 -5.22 34.97
C MET A 1 -25.64 -6.13 35.63
N LYS A 2 -25.68 -6.44 36.97
CA LYS A 2 -24.71 -7.33 37.64
C LYS A 2 -24.58 -8.73 37.01
N LEU A 3 -25.70 -9.36 36.59
CA LEU A 3 -25.67 -10.71 35.98
C LEU A 3 -25.03 -10.66 34.58
N PHE A 4 -25.29 -9.62 33.79
CA PHE A 4 -24.68 -9.40 32.49
C PHE A 4 -23.16 -9.21 32.61
N PHE A 5 -22.70 -8.36 33.54
CA PHE A 5 -21.27 -8.17 33.81
C PHE A 5 -20.60 -9.48 34.27
N LYS A 6 -21.22 -10.26 35.17
CA LYS A 6 -20.69 -11.55 35.64
C LYS A 6 -20.49 -12.57 34.50
N THR A 7 -21.30 -12.51 33.45
CA THR A 7 -21.25 -13.43 32.31
C THR A 7 -20.26 -12.98 31.23
N TYR A 8 -20.22 -11.67 30.95
CA TYR A 8 -19.52 -11.15 29.77
C TYR A 8 -18.24 -10.36 30.06
N TRP A 9 -17.82 -10.20 31.34
CA TRP A 9 -16.63 -9.43 31.70
C TRP A 9 -15.35 -9.92 31.01
N THR A 10 -15.22 -11.21 30.71
CA THR A 10 -14.04 -11.78 30.05
C THR A 10 -13.95 -11.38 28.57
N TYR A 11 -15.06 -11.15 27.91
CA TYR A 11 -15.08 -10.58 26.57
C TYR A 11 -14.58 -9.13 26.57
N PHE A 12 -15.04 -8.35 27.57
CA PHE A 12 -14.55 -6.98 27.74
C PHE A 12 -13.04 -6.96 28.02
N VAL A 13 -12.56 -7.84 28.89
CA VAL A 13 -11.14 -7.96 29.23
C VAL A 13 -10.32 -8.40 28.02
N SER A 14 -10.82 -9.33 27.20
CA SER A 14 -10.12 -9.77 25.98
C SER A 14 -10.00 -8.67 24.92
N PHE A 15 -10.91 -7.69 24.92
CA PHE A 15 -10.83 -6.49 24.11
C PHE A 15 -9.81 -5.48 24.67
N ILE A 16 -9.81 -5.27 25.98
CA ILE A 16 -9.01 -4.21 26.62
C ILE A 16 -7.52 -4.59 26.77
N ILE A 17 -7.17 -5.85 27.03
CA ILE A 17 -5.77 -6.25 27.27
C ILE A 17 -4.86 -5.90 26.09
N PRO A 18 -5.17 -6.29 24.83
CA PRO A 18 -4.31 -5.93 23.70
C PRO A 18 -4.19 -4.41 23.50
N ILE A 19 -5.25 -3.65 23.78
CA ILE A 19 -5.23 -2.18 23.71
C ILE A 19 -4.26 -1.61 24.75
N ILE A 20 -4.34 -2.04 26.02
CA ILE A 20 -3.44 -1.55 27.08
C ILE A 20 -1.99 -1.87 26.75
N ILE A 21 -1.70 -3.08 26.27
CA ILE A 21 -0.34 -3.46 25.88
C ILE A 21 0.16 -2.56 24.74
N MET A 22 -0.65 -2.37 23.70
CA MET A 22 -0.25 -1.52 22.55
C MET A 22 -0.12 -0.03 22.95
N ILE A 23 -0.95 0.47 23.86
CA ILE A 23 -0.75 1.82 24.45
C ILE A 23 0.61 1.90 25.12
N GLY A 24 0.98 0.90 25.95
CA GLY A 24 2.28 0.85 26.61
C GLY A 24 3.45 0.80 25.61
N VAL A 25 3.31 -0.01 24.56
CA VAL A 25 4.30 -0.11 23.48
C VAL A 25 4.42 1.22 22.69
N TYR A 26 3.33 1.87 22.36
CA TYR A 26 3.36 3.17 21.72
C TYR A 26 3.94 4.27 22.62
N LEU A 27 3.61 4.27 23.90
CA LEU A 27 4.18 5.22 24.88
C LEU A 27 5.71 5.09 24.97
N SER A 28 6.27 3.87 24.84
CA SER A 28 7.73 3.68 24.84
C SER A 28 8.42 4.34 23.62
N GLN A 29 7.67 4.63 22.54
CA GLN A 29 8.11 5.36 21.37
C GLN A 29 7.70 6.86 21.40
N GLY A 30 7.11 7.34 22.50
CA GLY A 30 6.60 8.70 22.61
C GLY A 30 5.31 8.94 21.82
N ILE A 31 4.61 7.87 21.41
CA ILE A 31 3.35 7.95 20.65
C ILE A 31 2.16 7.85 21.60
N TYR A 32 1.36 8.89 21.65
CA TYR A 32 0.11 8.96 22.41
C TYR A 32 -0.85 9.97 21.76
N TRP A 33 -2.07 10.07 22.25
CA TRP A 33 -3.06 10.99 21.72
C TRP A 33 -2.54 12.43 21.70
N ASN A 34 -2.58 13.06 20.53
CA ASN A 34 -2.08 14.42 20.28
C ASN A 34 -0.57 14.63 20.52
N SER A 35 0.25 13.57 20.56
CA SER A 35 1.72 13.69 20.63
C SER A 35 2.32 14.20 19.32
N ASP A 36 3.53 14.77 19.38
CA ASP A 36 4.25 15.16 18.16
C ASP A 36 4.76 13.93 17.40
N THR A 37 5.27 12.90 18.10
CA THR A 37 5.55 11.61 17.44
C THR A 37 4.24 10.93 17.09
N SER A 38 3.97 10.73 15.79
CA SER A 38 2.72 10.13 15.32
C SER A 38 2.90 8.63 15.00
N PRO A 39 1.83 7.84 14.92
CA PRO A 39 1.92 6.43 14.51
C PRO A 39 2.14 6.24 13.01
N LEU A 40 2.40 7.31 12.27
CA LEU A 40 2.57 7.29 10.82
C LEU A 40 4.00 6.96 10.44
N LEU A 41 4.20 5.94 9.60
CA LEU A 41 5.49 5.55 9.05
C LEU A 41 5.29 4.88 7.68
N GLY A 42 6.31 4.82 6.84
CA GLY A 42 6.30 4.12 5.57
C GLY A 42 5.03 4.34 4.73
N ASP A 43 4.38 3.26 4.32
CA ASP A 43 3.10 3.30 3.59
C ASP A 43 1.95 3.91 4.42
N GLY A 44 2.00 3.81 5.74
CA GLY A 44 1.04 4.48 6.64
C GLY A 44 1.04 5.99 6.47
N PHE A 45 2.22 6.61 6.28
CA PHE A 45 2.40 8.04 6.06
C PHE A 45 2.14 8.46 4.60
N HIS A 46 2.67 7.69 3.63
CA HIS A 46 2.61 8.08 2.22
C HIS A 46 1.32 7.66 1.51
N GLN A 47 0.58 6.68 2.03
CA GLN A 47 -0.60 6.08 1.39
C GLN A 47 -1.82 6.05 2.32
N TYR A 48 -1.82 5.24 3.39
CA TYR A 48 -3.03 4.92 4.15
C TYR A 48 -3.71 6.13 4.80
N VAL A 49 -2.98 7.03 5.46
CA VAL A 49 -3.56 8.25 6.05
C VAL A 49 -4.10 9.18 4.97
N ILE A 50 -3.45 9.22 3.79
CA ILE A 50 -3.87 10.06 2.68
C ILE A 50 -5.17 9.53 2.05
N PHE A 51 -5.28 8.23 1.87
CA PHE A 51 -6.52 7.61 1.36
C PHE A 51 -7.67 7.74 2.36
N ASP A 52 -7.39 7.72 3.66
CA ASP A 52 -8.37 8.09 4.70
C ASP A 52 -8.86 9.53 4.56
N ILE A 53 -7.97 10.48 4.27
CA ILE A 53 -8.34 11.87 4.00
C ILE A 53 -9.27 11.95 2.78
N ALA A 54 -8.94 11.24 1.71
CA ALA A 54 -9.80 11.17 0.54
C ALA A 54 -11.19 10.61 0.87
N LEU A 55 -11.25 9.53 1.66
CA LEU A 55 -12.52 8.98 2.13
C LEU A 55 -13.28 9.99 3.02
N ARG A 56 -12.60 10.66 3.94
CA ARG A 56 -13.18 11.72 4.76
C ARG A 56 -13.82 12.81 3.89
N ASN A 57 -13.10 13.29 2.88
CA ASN A 57 -13.61 14.31 1.96
C ASN A 57 -14.87 13.82 1.23
N ILE A 58 -14.87 12.58 0.76
CA ILE A 58 -16.05 11.95 0.12
C ILE A 58 -17.23 11.88 1.09
N LEU A 59 -17.01 11.47 2.34
CA LEU A 59 -18.05 11.41 3.37
C LEU A 59 -18.63 12.78 3.73
N HIS A 60 -17.86 13.87 3.58
CA HIS A 60 -18.32 15.24 3.70
C HIS A 60 -18.93 15.79 2.40
N GLY A 61 -19.09 14.97 1.36
CA GLY A 61 -19.70 15.37 0.09
C GLY A 61 -18.75 15.94 -0.97
N ASN A 62 -17.44 16.00 -0.67
CA ASN A 62 -16.39 16.57 -1.51
C ASN A 62 -15.63 15.48 -2.28
N GLY A 63 -16.30 14.80 -3.20
CA GLY A 63 -15.68 13.74 -4.02
C GLY A 63 -16.64 12.63 -4.44
N SER A 64 -16.09 11.57 -5.00
CA SER A 64 -16.85 10.39 -5.47
C SER A 64 -16.13 9.11 -5.05
N LEU A 65 -16.91 8.08 -4.65
CA LEU A 65 -16.39 6.72 -4.43
C LEU A 65 -15.96 6.03 -5.73
N PHE A 66 -16.34 6.53 -6.91
CA PHE A 66 -16.04 5.88 -8.17
C PHE A 66 -14.77 6.42 -8.83
N TYR A 67 -14.57 7.74 -8.83
CA TYR A 67 -13.45 8.36 -9.55
C TYR A 67 -12.89 9.55 -8.79
N THR A 68 -11.57 9.74 -8.87
CA THR A 68 -10.88 10.92 -8.32
C THR A 68 -9.96 11.53 -9.37
N PHE A 69 -9.82 12.86 -9.35
CA PHE A 69 -8.86 13.62 -10.16
C PHE A 69 -7.62 14.03 -9.36
N THR A 70 -7.55 13.63 -8.10
CA THR A 70 -6.46 13.99 -7.19
C THR A 70 -5.27 13.01 -7.28
N SER A 71 -5.18 12.17 -8.32
CA SER A 71 -4.12 11.18 -8.48
C SER A 71 -3.98 10.77 -9.95
N GLY A 72 -2.79 10.78 -10.52
CA GLY A 72 -2.48 10.21 -11.84
C GLY A 72 -3.24 10.85 -13.00
N LEU A 73 -3.59 12.16 -12.95
CA LEU A 73 -4.52 12.86 -13.83
C LEU A 73 -5.99 12.40 -13.73
N GLY A 74 -6.25 11.36 -12.98
CA GLY A 74 -7.53 10.72 -12.75
C GLY A 74 -7.39 9.22 -12.52
N LEU A 75 -8.12 8.70 -11.53
CA LEU A 75 -7.98 7.32 -11.08
C LEU A 75 -9.34 6.71 -10.70
N ASN A 76 -9.52 5.44 -11.01
CA ASN A 76 -10.61 4.60 -10.50
C ASN A 76 -10.49 4.48 -8.96
N PHE A 77 -11.21 5.35 -8.23
CA PHE A 77 -11.16 5.39 -6.76
C PHE A 77 -11.82 4.16 -6.13
N TYR A 78 -12.76 3.52 -6.82
CA TYR A 78 -13.40 2.30 -6.34
C TYR A 78 -12.40 1.14 -6.26
N ALA A 79 -11.55 0.99 -7.29
CA ALA A 79 -10.46 0.01 -7.27
C ALA A 79 -9.44 0.33 -6.17
N LEU A 80 -9.08 1.61 -5.98
CA LEU A 80 -8.21 2.02 -4.89
C LEU A 80 -8.84 1.70 -3.52
N SER A 81 -10.12 1.98 -3.33
CA SER A 81 -10.84 1.73 -2.07
C SER A 81 -10.92 0.25 -1.73
N SER A 82 -11.01 -0.63 -2.72
CA SER A 82 -11.07 -2.09 -2.53
C SER A 82 -9.80 -2.67 -1.89
N TYR A 83 -8.66 -2.02 -2.07
CA TYR A 83 -7.38 -2.44 -1.50
C TYR A 83 -7.03 -1.70 -0.20
N TYR A 84 -7.25 -0.36 -0.16
CA TYR A 84 -6.74 0.50 0.90
C TYR A 84 -7.76 0.93 1.95
N LEU A 85 -9.07 0.88 1.66
CA LEU A 85 -10.13 1.45 2.49
C LEU A 85 -11.18 0.42 2.97
N GLY A 86 -10.93 -0.87 2.78
CA GLY A 86 -11.87 -1.95 3.09
C GLY A 86 -12.16 -2.16 4.59
N SER A 87 -11.63 -1.33 5.51
CA SER A 87 -11.88 -1.44 6.94
C SER A 87 -13.28 -0.95 7.33
N PHE A 88 -14.00 -1.73 8.14
CA PHE A 88 -15.28 -1.26 8.73
C PHE A 88 -15.11 -0.15 9.78
N LEU A 89 -13.87 0.13 10.22
CA LEU A 89 -13.56 1.30 11.06
C LEU A 89 -13.19 2.55 10.23
N SER A 90 -12.96 2.42 8.91
CA SER A 90 -12.61 3.55 8.05
C SER A 90 -13.63 4.71 8.11
N PRO A 91 -14.97 4.50 8.23
CA PRO A 91 -15.91 5.61 8.35
C PRO A 91 -15.70 6.51 9.58
N LEU A 92 -14.97 6.05 10.60
CA LEU A 92 -14.64 6.88 11.78
C LEU A 92 -13.81 8.12 11.43
N VAL A 93 -13.10 8.11 10.30
CA VAL A 93 -12.33 9.29 9.82
C VAL A 93 -13.21 10.52 9.58
N TYR A 94 -14.52 10.34 9.41
CA TYR A 94 -15.50 11.42 9.32
C TYR A 94 -15.42 12.43 10.48
N PHE A 95 -15.09 11.94 11.67
CA PHE A 95 -15.08 12.75 12.90
C PHE A 95 -13.75 13.47 13.16
N PHE A 96 -12.77 13.34 12.26
CA PHE A 96 -11.44 13.92 12.44
C PHE A 96 -11.17 15.01 11.40
N ASP A 97 -10.53 16.09 11.83
CA ASP A 97 -10.00 17.10 10.92
C ASP A 97 -8.69 16.66 10.29
N LEU A 98 -8.30 17.33 9.19
CA LEU A 98 -7.08 17.03 8.46
C LEU A 98 -5.85 17.00 9.37
N THR A 99 -5.74 17.94 10.30
CA THR A 99 -4.62 18.06 11.27
C THR A 99 -4.59 16.94 12.33
N ASN A 100 -5.75 16.30 12.58
CA ASN A 100 -5.93 15.27 13.60
C ASN A 100 -6.04 13.85 13.01
N MET A 101 -5.80 13.68 11.72
CA MET A 101 -5.79 12.33 11.08
C MET A 101 -4.77 11.36 11.70
N PRO A 102 -3.59 11.78 12.22
CA PRO A 102 -2.71 10.89 12.97
C PRO A 102 -3.40 10.26 14.19
N ASP A 103 -4.27 11.01 14.90
CA ASP A 103 -5.04 10.45 16.04
C ASP A 103 -6.13 9.48 15.58
N ALA A 104 -6.72 9.70 14.40
CA ALA A 104 -7.64 8.72 13.82
C ALA A 104 -6.95 7.38 13.55
N VAL A 105 -5.71 7.42 13.02
CA VAL A 105 -4.89 6.21 12.81
C VAL A 105 -4.53 5.56 14.14
N TYR A 106 -4.10 6.33 15.14
CA TYR A 106 -3.82 5.85 16.50
C TYR A 106 -5.02 5.11 17.09
N LEU A 107 -6.18 5.77 17.13
CA LEU A 107 -7.40 5.21 17.70
C LEU A 107 -7.85 3.94 16.96
N THR A 108 -7.93 3.98 15.64
CA THR A 108 -8.41 2.85 14.84
C THR A 108 -7.47 1.65 14.95
N THR A 109 -6.16 1.86 15.02
CA THR A 109 -5.18 0.79 15.23
C THR A 109 -5.38 0.11 16.58
N LEU A 110 -5.50 0.87 17.67
CA LEU A 110 -5.76 0.33 19.01
C LEU A 110 -7.08 -0.46 19.05
N LEU A 111 -8.15 0.09 18.48
CA LEU A 111 -9.45 -0.59 18.41
C LEU A 111 -9.35 -1.94 17.66
N LYS A 112 -8.57 -2.01 16.59
CA LYS A 112 -8.36 -3.25 15.83
C LYS A 112 -7.66 -4.31 16.67
N PHE A 113 -6.60 -3.98 17.38
CA PHE A 113 -5.94 -4.94 18.29
C PHE A 113 -6.92 -5.47 19.34
N GLY A 114 -7.76 -4.59 19.91
CA GLY A 114 -8.81 -5.00 20.83
C GLY A 114 -9.84 -5.95 20.19
N LEU A 115 -10.30 -5.64 18.98
CA LEU A 115 -11.26 -6.46 18.23
C LEU A 115 -10.69 -7.82 17.83
N ILE A 116 -9.39 -7.90 17.49
CA ILE A 116 -8.71 -9.18 17.23
C ILE A 116 -8.71 -10.03 18.51
N GLY A 117 -8.36 -9.45 19.66
CA GLY A 117 -8.41 -10.13 20.95
C GLY A 117 -9.83 -10.63 21.29
N LEU A 118 -10.84 -9.78 21.10
CA LEU A 118 -12.25 -10.10 21.32
C LEU A 118 -12.75 -11.26 20.44
N SER A 119 -12.50 -11.18 19.15
CA SER A 119 -12.95 -12.20 18.18
C SER A 119 -12.26 -13.54 18.39
N THR A 120 -10.97 -13.51 18.73
CA THR A 120 -10.20 -14.72 19.07
C THR A 120 -10.70 -15.36 20.38
N TYR A 121 -10.94 -14.54 21.41
CA TYR A 121 -11.53 -15.04 22.65
C TYR A 121 -12.92 -15.65 22.43
N PHE A 122 -13.76 -15.01 21.61
CA PHE A 122 -15.06 -15.57 21.20
C PHE A 122 -14.91 -16.94 20.54
N SER A 123 -13.99 -17.06 19.59
CA SER A 123 -13.69 -18.32 18.90
C SER A 123 -13.24 -19.42 19.87
N LEU A 124 -12.22 -19.12 20.69
CA LEU A 124 -11.70 -20.08 21.68
C LEU A 124 -12.74 -20.49 22.71
N ASN A 125 -13.58 -19.54 23.15
CA ASN A 125 -14.64 -19.83 24.11
C ASN A 125 -15.74 -20.71 23.52
N LYS A 126 -16.02 -20.59 22.21
CA LYS A 126 -17.03 -21.38 21.52
C LYS A 126 -16.53 -22.79 21.18
N LEU A 127 -15.27 -22.92 20.76
CA LEU A 127 -14.68 -24.19 20.34
C LEU A 127 -14.17 -25.06 21.50
N PHE A 128 -13.62 -24.45 22.55
CA PHE A 128 -12.88 -25.13 23.61
C PHE A 128 -13.46 -24.80 25.00
N GLN A 129 -14.51 -25.48 25.39
CA GLN A 129 -15.22 -25.19 26.65
C GLN A 129 -14.41 -25.54 27.90
N SER A 130 -13.56 -26.59 27.84
CA SER A 130 -12.79 -27.09 29.01
C SER A 130 -11.57 -26.23 29.35
N ILE A 131 -11.15 -25.31 28.49
CA ILE A 131 -10.00 -24.42 28.75
C ILE A 131 -10.38 -23.37 29.79
N PRO A 132 -9.61 -23.18 30.87
CA PRO A 132 -9.80 -22.10 31.83
C PRO A 132 -9.81 -20.70 31.15
N LYS A 133 -10.67 -19.80 31.65
CA LYS A 133 -10.83 -18.44 31.10
C LYS A 133 -9.52 -17.66 31.01
N PRO A 134 -8.59 -17.66 31.99
CA PRO A 134 -7.31 -16.96 31.87
C PRO A 134 -6.49 -17.44 30.68
N LEU A 135 -6.44 -18.75 30.40
CA LEU A 135 -5.71 -19.30 29.25
C LEU A 135 -6.32 -18.88 27.90
N LYS A 136 -7.66 -18.78 27.81
CA LYS A 136 -8.31 -18.26 26.61
C LYS A 136 -7.98 -16.77 26.39
N LEU A 137 -7.93 -15.98 27.47
CA LEU A 137 -7.51 -14.58 27.44
C LEU A 137 -6.05 -14.47 26.97
N ALA A 138 -5.16 -15.28 27.49
CA ALA A 138 -3.76 -15.30 27.11
C ALA A 138 -3.56 -15.67 25.64
N LEU A 139 -4.18 -16.76 25.14
CA LEU A 139 -4.11 -17.14 23.74
C LEU A 139 -4.73 -16.10 22.80
N SER A 140 -5.82 -15.44 23.23
CA SER A 140 -6.41 -14.38 22.42
C SER A 140 -5.52 -13.15 22.34
N THR A 141 -4.80 -12.82 23.41
CA THR A 141 -3.78 -11.76 23.44
C THR A 141 -2.58 -12.15 22.56
N SER A 142 -2.12 -13.40 22.64
CA SER A 142 -1.05 -13.92 21.79
C SER A 142 -1.38 -13.76 20.31
N TYR A 143 -2.59 -14.11 19.89
CA TYR A 143 -3.01 -13.95 18.50
C TYR A 143 -3.12 -12.49 18.08
N ALA A 144 -3.67 -11.64 18.95
CA ALA A 144 -3.79 -10.22 18.66
C ALA A 144 -2.42 -9.55 18.46
N LEU A 145 -1.43 -9.93 19.28
CA LEU A 145 -0.09 -9.34 19.31
C LEU A 145 0.98 -10.21 18.63
N MET A 146 0.57 -11.15 17.75
CA MET A 146 1.55 -11.94 16.99
C MET A 146 2.49 -11.03 16.18
N SER A 147 3.72 -11.46 15.92
CA SER A 147 4.70 -10.66 15.18
C SER A 147 4.15 -10.14 13.86
N PHE A 148 3.35 -10.94 13.14
CA PHE A 148 2.74 -10.53 11.88
C PHE A 148 1.85 -9.29 12.03
N THR A 149 0.94 -9.24 13.00
CA THR A 149 0.04 -8.10 13.19
C THR A 149 0.75 -6.84 13.67
N VAL A 150 1.78 -7.00 14.51
CA VAL A 150 2.53 -5.87 15.07
C VAL A 150 3.52 -5.31 14.05
N SER A 151 4.24 -6.17 13.31
CA SER A 151 5.21 -5.72 12.30
C SER A 151 4.58 -5.16 11.03
N GLN A 152 3.31 -5.47 10.77
CA GLN A 152 2.58 -5.04 9.56
C GLN A 152 1.54 -3.94 9.86
N LEU A 153 1.59 -3.30 11.04
CA LEU A 153 0.54 -2.36 11.51
C LEU A 153 0.41 -1.10 10.64
N GLU A 154 1.44 -0.71 9.91
CA GLU A 154 1.39 0.42 8.98
C GLU A 154 0.39 0.16 7.83
N ILE A 155 0.20 -1.10 7.45
CA ILE A 155 -0.79 -1.54 6.48
C ILE A 155 -2.10 -1.86 7.22
N LYS A 156 -2.70 -0.84 7.81
CA LYS A 156 -3.77 -0.94 8.81
C LYS A 156 -4.98 -1.79 8.39
N THR A 157 -5.28 -1.94 7.08
CA THR A 157 -6.39 -2.76 6.58
C THR A 157 -6.13 -4.25 6.72
N TRP A 158 -4.87 -4.68 6.85
CA TRP A 158 -4.56 -6.08 7.10
C TRP A 158 -4.99 -6.52 8.50
N LEU A 159 -4.98 -5.62 9.49
CA LEU A 159 -5.42 -5.94 10.86
C LEU A 159 -6.89 -6.37 10.90
N ASP A 160 -7.75 -5.83 10.05
CA ASP A 160 -9.17 -6.20 9.99
C ASP A 160 -9.37 -7.67 9.61
N VAL A 161 -8.48 -8.23 8.79
CA VAL A 161 -8.49 -9.66 8.41
C VAL A 161 -8.44 -10.55 9.65
N PHE A 162 -7.58 -10.20 10.62
CA PHE A 162 -7.39 -10.99 11.85
C PHE A 162 -8.53 -10.83 12.86
N ILE A 163 -9.39 -9.83 12.69
CA ILE A 163 -10.70 -9.76 13.38
C ILE A 163 -11.64 -10.82 12.81
N LEU A 164 -11.61 -11.04 11.49
CA LEU A 164 -12.56 -11.93 10.79
C LEU A 164 -12.13 -13.40 10.79
N ILE A 165 -10.83 -13.72 10.73
CA ILE A 165 -10.35 -15.11 10.69
C ILE A 165 -10.88 -15.97 11.86
N PRO A 166 -10.83 -15.54 13.15
CA PRO A 166 -11.40 -16.32 14.24
C PRO A 166 -12.92 -16.52 14.11
N LEU A 167 -13.65 -15.53 13.56
CA LEU A 167 -15.09 -15.65 13.32
C LEU A 167 -15.38 -16.63 12.19
N ILE A 168 -14.58 -16.63 11.12
CA ILE A 168 -14.69 -17.57 10.00
C ILE A 168 -14.42 -18.99 10.48
N ILE A 169 -13.35 -19.22 11.26
CA ILE A 169 -13.01 -20.51 11.86
C ILE A 169 -14.17 -21.00 12.75
N THR A 170 -14.72 -20.12 13.58
CA THR A 170 -15.88 -20.44 14.42
C THR A 170 -17.12 -20.77 13.58
N GLY A 171 -17.39 -19.96 12.57
CA GLY A 171 -18.50 -20.16 11.67
C GLY A 171 -18.42 -21.48 10.91
N LEU A 172 -17.23 -21.85 10.42
CA LEU A 172 -16.96 -23.13 9.77
C LEU A 172 -17.12 -24.30 10.75
N HIS A 173 -16.62 -24.17 11.99
CA HIS A 173 -16.85 -25.17 13.01
C HIS A 173 -18.34 -25.40 13.28
N LEU A 174 -19.12 -24.32 13.44
CA LEU A 174 -20.59 -24.39 13.62
C LEU A 174 -21.30 -25.00 12.40
N LEU A 175 -20.84 -24.71 11.19
CA LEU A 175 -21.35 -25.32 9.96
C LEU A 175 -21.14 -26.84 9.98
N ILE A 176 -19.94 -27.28 10.35
CA ILE A 176 -19.57 -28.70 10.38
C ILE A 176 -20.31 -29.47 11.50
N THR A 177 -20.34 -28.91 12.72
CA THR A 177 -20.81 -29.62 13.92
C THR A 177 -22.29 -29.40 14.24
N GLU A 178 -22.75 -28.17 14.07
CA GLU A 178 -24.13 -27.77 14.44
C GLU A 178 -25.02 -27.47 13.23
N LYS A 179 -24.45 -27.54 12.01
CA LYS A 179 -25.13 -27.19 10.77
C LYS A 179 -25.64 -25.73 10.72
N LYS A 180 -24.99 -24.81 11.47
CA LYS A 180 -25.28 -23.37 11.48
C LYS A 180 -24.36 -22.64 10.49
N ILE A 181 -24.94 -22.02 9.47
CA ILE A 181 -24.21 -21.49 8.31
C ILE A 181 -24.02 -19.97 8.33
N LEU A 182 -24.81 -19.23 9.13
CA LEU A 182 -24.90 -17.78 9.06
C LEU A 182 -23.55 -17.09 9.36
N LEU A 183 -22.90 -17.45 10.47
CA LEU A 183 -21.65 -16.81 10.88
C LEU A 183 -20.54 -17.05 9.84
N TYR A 184 -20.46 -18.27 9.28
CA TYR A 184 -19.47 -18.58 8.24
C TYR A 184 -19.71 -17.76 6.97
N PHE A 185 -20.95 -17.73 6.49
CA PHE A 185 -21.33 -16.94 5.31
C PHE A 185 -21.01 -15.45 5.50
N THR A 186 -21.49 -14.85 6.59
CA THR A 186 -21.37 -13.40 6.79
C THR A 186 -19.93 -12.99 6.98
N SER A 187 -19.15 -13.68 7.84
CA SER A 187 -17.75 -13.32 8.10
C SER A 187 -16.86 -13.52 6.87
N LEU A 188 -17.07 -14.57 6.10
CA LEU A 188 -16.32 -14.84 4.87
C LEU A 188 -16.67 -13.83 3.76
N SER A 189 -17.95 -13.52 3.56
CA SER A 189 -18.38 -12.50 2.60
C SER A 189 -17.78 -11.12 2.92
N ILE A 190 -17.82 -10.73 4.20
CA ILE A 190 -17.23 -9.46 4.65
C ILE A 190 -15.72 -9.44 4.38
N LEU A 191 -15.00 -10.53 4.67
CA LEU A 191 -13.57 -10.60 4.42
C LEU A 191 -13.24 -10.44 2.93
N PHE A 192 -13.96 -11.09 2.04
CA PHE A 192 -13.76 -10.95 0.59
C PHE A 192 -14.05 -9.53 0.08
N ILE A 193 -15.07 -8.85 0.63
CA ILE A 193 -15.35 -7.44 0.30
C ILE A 193 -14.24 -6.53 0.82
N GLN A 194 -13.76 -6.79 2.03
CA GLN A 194 -12.84 -5.93 2.75
C GLN A 194 -11.42 -5.99 2.17
N ASN A 195 -10.97 -7.18 1.81
CA ASN A 195 -9.62 -7.40 1.30
C ASN A 195 -9.58 -8.63 0.39
N TYR A 196 -9.66 -8.42 -0.90
CA TYR A 196 -9.65 -9.50 -1.90
C TYR A 196 -8.34 -10.29 -1.90
N TYR A 197 -7.19 -9.64 -1.59
CA TYR A 197 -5.89 -10.25 -1.59
C TYR A 197 -5.74 -11.28 -0.44
N PHE A 198 -6.06 -10.89 0.80
CA PHE A 198 -6.14 -11.85 1.92
C PHE A 198 -7.35 -12.79 1.76
N GLY A 199 -8.39 -12.37 1.04
CA GLY A 199 -9.49 -13.23 0.65
C GLY A 199 -9.03 -14.46 -0.12
N TYR A 200 -8.15 -14.28 -1.10
CA TYR A 200 -7.54 -15.38 -1.84
C TYR A 200 -6.76 -16.33 -0.92
N MET A 201 -5.87 -15.81 -0.09
CA MET A 201 -5.10 -16.63 0.88
C MET A 201 -6.02 -17.36 1.85
N THR A 202 -7.09 -16.70 2.31
CA THR A 202 -8.09 -17.28 3.22
C THR A 202 -8.86 -18.40 2.55
N ALA A 203 -9.24 -18.26 1.27
CA ALA A 203 -9.91 -19.33 0.53
C ALA A 203 -9.04 -20.60 0.45
N LEU A 204 -7.75 -20.44 0.16
CA LEU A 204 -6.79 -21.56 0.18
C LEU A 204 -6.64 -22.16 1.58
N PHE A 205 -6.46 -21.31 2.60
CA PHE A 205 -6.39 -21.74 4.01
C PHE A 205 -7.60 -22.58 4.41
N LEU A 206 -8.80 -22.15 4.04
CA LEU A 206 -10.05 -22.82 4.43
C LEU A 206 -10.20 -24.22 3.83
N ILE A 207 -9.62 -24.50 2.65
CA ILE A 207 -9.59 -25.86 2.08
C ILE A 207 -8.79 -26.79 3.00
N PHE A 208 -7.57 -26.42 3.37
CA PHE A 208 -6.72 -27.22 4.27
C PHE A 208 -7.32 -27.29 5.68
N TRP A 209 -7.81 -26.17 6.20
CA TRP A 209 -8.44 -26.12 7.52
C TRP A 209 -9.71 -26.99 7.60
N TYR A 210 -10.51 -27.02 6.54
CA TYR A 210 -11.68 -27.89 6.44
C TYR A 210 -11.25 -29.37 6.51
N LEU A 211 -10.22 -29.77 5.78
CA LEU A 211 -9.65 -31.13 5.85
C LEU A 211 -9.17 -31.47 7.27
N CYS A 212 -8.49 -30.56 7.94
CA CYS A 212 -8.13 -30.71 9.34
C CYS A 212 -9.37 -30.94 10.23
N GLN A 213 -10.42 -30.14 10.04
CA GLN A 213 -11.63 -30.23 10.88
C GLN A 213 -12.43 -31.54 10.65
N ILE A 214 -12.57 -32.01 9.42
CA ILE A 214 -13.29 -33.24 9.16
C ILE A 214 -12.52 -34.50 9.62
N SER A 215 -11.19 -34.42 9.72
CA SER A 215 -10.34 -35.56 10.14
C SER A 215 -10.63 -36.00 11.58
N TRP A 216 -11.13 -35.13 12.44
CA TRP A 216 -11.48 -35.49 13.84
C TRP A 216 -12.60 -36.53 13.94
N ASP A 217 -13.58 -36.49 13.03
CA ASP A 217 -14.67 -37.48 12.91
C ASP A 217 -15.18 -37.49 11.47
N PHE A 218 -14.48 -38.18 10.60
CA PHE A 218 -14.80 -38.22 9.19
C PHE A 218 -16.20 -38.78 8.91
N LYS A 219 -16.66 -39.78 9.68
CA LYS A 219 -17.95 -40.42 9.43
C LYS A 219 -19.14 -39.45 9.51
N THR A 220 -19.16 -38.62 10.56
CA THR A 220 -20.26 -37.68 10.80
C THR A 220 -20.03 -36.37 10.05
N ARG A 221 -18.80 -35.87 10.00
CA ARG A 221 -18.47 -34.54 9.47
C ARG A 221 -18.45 -34.44 7.95
N LYS A 222 -18.24 -35.57 7.23
CA LYS A 222 -18.30 -35.59 5.75
C LYS A 222 -19.64 -35.09 5.16
N SER A 223 -20.73 -35.18 5.92
CA SER A 223 -22.04 -34.64 5.52
C SER A 223 -22.07 -33.10 5.38
N SER A 224 -21.02 -32.41 5.80
CA SER A 224 -20.90 -30.95 5.68
C SER A 224 -20.18 -30.48 4.39
N VAL A 225 -19.66 -31.40 3.56
CA VAL A 225 -18.90 -31.06 2.34
C VAL A 225 -19.71 -30.20 1.40
N LEU A 226 -20.94 -30.58 1.11
CA LEU A 226 -21.82 -29.80 0.22
C LEU A 226 -22.12 -28.42 0.81
N ASP A 227 -22.42 -28.32 2.11
CA ASP A 227 -22.63 -27.06 2.80
C ASP A 227 -21.39 -26.15 2.71
N PHE A 228 -20.21 -26.71 2.94
CA PHE A 228 -18.95 -25.97 2.83
C PHE A 228 -18.76 -25.39 1.43
N ILE A 229 -18.92 -26.19 0.38
CA ILE A 229 -18.75 -25.75 -1.01
C ILE A 229 -19.80 -24.67 -1.36
N VAL A 230 -21.09 -24.94 -1.10
CA VAL A 230 -22.18 -24.03 -1.45
C VAL A 230 -22.08 -22.71 -0.72
N ILE A 231 -21.81 -22.74 0.60
CA ILE A 231 -21.73 -21.49 1.39
C ILE A 231 -20.48 -20.69 1.06
N SER A 232 -19.34 -21.35 0.81
CA SER A 232 -18.12 -20.67 0.36
C SER A 232 -18.32 -20.00 -1.01
N PHE A 233 -18.97 -20.70 -1.94
CA PHE A 233 -19.31 -20.16 -3.25
C PHE A 233 -20.28 -18.96 -3.14
N LEU A 234 -21.34 -19.08 -2.34
CA LEU A 234 -22.28 -17.98 -2.11
C LEU A 234 -21.58 -16.79 -1.42
N ALA A 235 -20.66 -17.01 -0.48
CA ALA A 235 -19.89 -15.93 0.13
C ALA A 235 -18.99 -15.20 -0.90
N GLY A 236 -18.34 -15.95 -1.79
CA GLY A 236 -17.61 -15.38 -2.92
C GLY A 236 -18.52 -14.57 -3.85
N MET A 237 -19.69 -15.11 -4.22
CA MET A 237 -20.68 -14.37 -5.02
C MET A 237 -21.20 -13.11 -4.32
N ALA A 238 -21.41 -13.14 -3.01
CA ALA A 238 -21.88 -11.99 -2.24
C ALA A 238 -20.86 -10.83 -2.23
N SER A 239 -19.59 -11.11 -2.47
CA SER A 239 -18.52 -10.10 -2.54
C SER A 239 -18.35 -9.48 -3.93
N LEU A 240 -19.01 -9.97 -4.97
CA LEU A 240 -18.77 -9.56 -6.36
C LEU A 240 -19.07 -8.08 -6.64
N ILE A 241 -19.86 -7.42 -5.80
CA ILE A 241 -20.04 -5.96 -5.87
C ILE A 241 -18.69 -5.22 -5.79
N MET A 242 -17.75 -5.70 -4.98
CA MET A 242 -16.40 -5.13 -4.81
C MET A 242 -15.37 -5.90 -5.64
N THR A 243 -15.38 -7.22 -5.56
CA THR A 243 -14.30 -8.03 -6.12
C THR A 243 -14.33 -8.13 -7.65
N LEU A 244 -15.52 -8.09 -8.27
CA LEU A 244 -15.63 -8.19 -9.73
C LEU A 244 -15.09 -6.93 -10.45
N PRO A 245 -15.48 -5.68 -10.08
CA PRO A 245 -14.88 -4.48 -10.65
C PRO A 245 -13.37 -4.41 -10.42
N THR A 246 -12.91 -4.81 -9.24
CA THR A 246 -11.47 -4.86 -8.91
C THR A 246 -10.72 -5.86 -9.80
N LEU A 247 -11.29 -7.04 -10.06
CA LEU A 247 -10.69 -8.03 -10.94
C LEU A 247 -10.52 -7.50 -12.37
N PHE A 248 -11.53 -6.81 -12.90
CA PHE A 248 -11.44 -6.21 -14.24
C PHE A 248 -10.44 -5.04 -14.29
N ASP A 249 -10.33 -4.26 -13.21
CA ASP A 249 -9.31 -3.22 -13.09
C ASP A 249 -7.90 -3.84 -13.09
N LEU A 250 -7.68 -4.88 -12.30
CA LEU A 250 -6.42 -5.62 -12.26
C LEU A 250 -6.05 -6.27 -13.59
N GLN A 251 -7.01 -6.80 -14.34
CA GLN A 251 -6.76 -7.36 -15.68
C GLN A 251 -6.29 -6.29 -16.67
N THR A 252 -6.80 -5.06 -16.54
CA THR A 252 -6.48 -3.96 -17.47
C THR A 252 -5.23 -3.18 -17.02
N HIS A 253 -5.09 -2.97 -15.73
CA HIS A 253 -4.12 -2.04 -15.14
C HIS A 253 -3.13 -2.69 -14.17
N GLY A 254 -3.35 -3.95 -13.78
CA GLY A 254 -2.47 -4.69 -12.87
C GLY A 254 -1.12 -5.07 -13.48
N GLU A 255 -0.22 -5.50 -12.64
CA GLU A 255 1.06 -6.04 -13.05
C GLU A 255 0.91 -7.42 -13.69
N LYS A 256 1.86 -7.79 -14.56
CA LYS A 256 1.92 -9.13 -15.11
C LYS A 256 2.26 -10.13 -14.00
N LEU A 257 1.80 -11.38 -14.17
CA LEU A 257 2.19 -12.47 -13.27
C LEU A 257 3.72 -12.63 -13.28
N THR A 258 4.27 -12.91 -12.09
CA THR A 258 5.71 -13.14 -11.94
C THR A 258 6.08 -14.51 -12.50
N GLU A 259 7.08 -14.57 -13.34
CA GLU A 259 7.67 -15.82 -13.79
C GLU A 259 8.55 -16.40 -12.69
N VAL A 260 8.42 -17.71 -12.44
CA VAL A 260 9.26 -18.42 -11.48
C VAL A 260 10.65 -18.58 -12.08
N THR A 261 11.64 -17.90 -11.54
CA THR A 261 13.02 -17.90 -12.06
C THR A 261 14.01 -18.65 -11.17
N LYS A 262 13.67 -18.83 -9.89
CA LYS A 262 14.49 -19.48 -8.88
C LYS A 262 13.74 -20.66 -8.25
N PHE A 263 14.47 -21.64 -7.76
CA PHE A 263 13.86 -22.75 -7.01
C PHE A 263 13.56 -22.32 -5.57
N GLN A 264 14.52 -21.64 -4.92
CA GLN A 264 14.47 -21.26 -3.52
C GLN A 264 14.16 -19.77 -3.38
N THR A 265 13.38 -19.41 -2.36
CA THR A 265 13.12 -18.02 -1.97
C THR A 265 14.40 -17.32 -1.52
N GLU A 266 14.48 -16.00 -1.71
CA GLU A 266 15.73 -15.23 -1.67
C GLU A 266 16.49 -15.32 -0.33
N SER A 267 15.80 -15.33 0.79
CA SER A 267 16.41 -15.18 2.12
C SER A 267 16.26 -16.40 3.01
N SER A 268 15.68 -17.50 2.50
CA SER A 268 15.37 -18.67 3.32
C SER A 268 16.60 -19.50 3.67
N TRP A 269 16.71 -19.90 4.96
CA TRP A 269 17.72 -20.80 5.47
C TRP A 269 17.12 -21.84 6.45
N TYR A 270 17.83 -22.92 6.76
CA TYR A 270 17.28 -24.13 7.37
C TYR A 270 16.62 -23.96 8.74
N LEU A 271 17.05 -22.99 9.58
CA LEU A 271 16.55 -22.80 10.94
C LEU A 271 15.69 -21.54 11.13
N ASP A 272 15.21 -20.93 10.04
CA ASP A 272 14.40 -19.72 10.06
C ASP A 272 13.19 -19.82 11.00
N LEU A 273 12.52 -20.97 10.99
CA LEU A 273 11.37 -21.21 11.85
C LEU A 273 11.72 -21.16 13.34
N PHE A 274 12.91 -21.62 13.71
CA PHE A 274 13.39 -21.50 15.09
C PHE A 274 13.91 -20.11 15.39
N ALA A 275 14.65 -19.48 14.45
CA ALA A 275 15.14 -18.11 14.61
C ALA A 275 14.00 -17.12 14.86
N LYS A 276 12.85 -17.33 14.19
CA LYS A 276 11.65 -16.51 14.40
C LYS A 276 10.81 -16.86 15.64
N GLN A 277 11.17 -17.89 16.39
CA GLN A 277 10.56 -18.20 17.69
C GLN A 277 11.34 -17.60 18.86
N PHE A 278 12.41 -16.86 18.66
CA PHE A 278 13.05 -16.08 19.70
C PHE A 278 12.22 -14.85 20.05
N ILE A 279 11.98 -14.61 21.35
CA ILE A 279 11.22 -13.45 21.84
C ILE A 279 11.88 -12.16 21.38
N GLY A 280 11.11 -11.30 20.72
CA GLY A 280 11.59 -10.02 20.21
C GLY A 280 12.46 -10.10 18.96
N SER A 281 12.53 -11.26 18.27
CA SER A 281 13.27 -11.39 17.03
C SER A 281 12.62 -10.55 15.93
N PHE A 282 13.33 -9.54 15.44
CA PHE A 282 12.95 -8.69 14.31
C PHE A 282 14.11 -8.64 13.31
N ASP A 283 13.86 -9.02 12.07
CA ASP A 283 14.83 -8.92 10.96
C ASP A 283 14.58 -7.64 10.13
N THR A 284 13.54 -7.65 9.31
CA THR A 284 13.15 -6.52 8.47
C THR A 284 11.71 -6.68 7.97
N THR A 285 11.07 -5.58 7.58
CA THR A 285 9.82 -5.58 6.80
C THR A 285 10.09 -5.42 5.29
N LYS A 286 11.36 -5.17 4.90
CA LYS A 286 11.81 -4.95 3.53
C LYS A 286 12.14 -6.26 2.82
N TYR A 287 12.87 -6.16 1.71
CA TYR A 287 13.41 -7.33 1.01
C TYR A 287 14.38 -8.11 1.92
N GLY A 288 14.42 -9.41 1.77
CA GLY A 288 15.25 -10.27 2.58
C GLY A 288 14.60 -10.75 3.89
N ALA A 289 13.36 -10.34 4.17
CA ALA A 289 12.61 -10.79 5.35
C ALA A 289 12.35 -12.30 5.33
N ILE A 290 12.48 -12.94 6.50
CA ILE A 290 12.03 -14.32 6.72
C ILE A 290 10.66 -14.34 7.41
N PRO A 291 9.88 -15.46 7.37
CA PRO A 291 8.48 -15.47 7.78
C PRO A 291 8.23 -15.01 9.22
N MET A 292 7.34 -14.03 9.42
CA MET A 292 6.98 -13.50 10.74
C MET A 292 5.91 -14.37 11.41
N ILE A 293 6.34 -15.43 12.11
CA ILE A 293 5.47 -16.51 12.62
C ILE A 293 5.33 -16.57 14.13
N PHE A 294 5.99 -15.69 14.89
CA PHE A 294 5.93 -15.71 16.36
C PHE A 294 4.55 -15.33 16.88
N VAL A 295 4.03 -16.13 17.80
CA VAL A 295 2.71 -15.96 18.43
C VAL A 295 2.75 -16.31 19.92
N GLY A 296 3.95 -16.17 20.49
CA GLY A 296 4.29 -16.55 21.86
C GLY A 296 4.97 -17.93 21.94
N LEU A 297 5.91 -18.03 22.83
CA LEU A 297 6.72 -19.25 22.99
C LEU A 297 5.88 -20.43 23.49
N LEU A 298 4.90 -20.21 24.37
CA LEU A 298 4.04 -21.29 24.88
C LEU A 298 3.17 -21.93 23.77
N PRO A 299 2.46 -21.21 22.88
CA PRO A 299 1.76 -21.82 21.75
C PRO A 299 2.65 -22.72 20.88
N PHE A 300 3.90 -22.33 20.66
CA PHE A 300 4.87 -23.14 19.92
C PHE A 300 5.19 -24.44 20.65
N ILE A 301 5.48 -24.39 21.98
CA ILE A 301 5.72 -25.58 22.82
C ILE A 301 4.52 -26.53 22.78
N LEU A 302 3.32 -26.00 22.94
CA LEU A 302 2.08 -26.78 22.94
C LEU A 302 1.79 -27.40 21.56
N THR A 303 2.15 -26.73 20.47
CA THR A 303 1.99 -27.30 19.13
C THR A 303 2.87 -28.54 18.92
N ILE A 304 4.09 -28.55 19.43
CA ILE A 304 4.95 -29.73 19.36
C ILE A 304 4.36 -30.87 20.25
N LEU A 305 3.84 -30.52 21.44
CA LEU A 305 3.10 -31.45 22.30
C LEU A 305 1.88 -32.07 21.59
N PHE A 306 1.16 -31.34 20.72
CA PHE A 306 0.03 -31.86 19.94
C PHE A 306 0.39 -33.15 19.20
N PHE A 307 1.56 -33.20 18.58
CA PHE A 307 2.00 -34.36 17.82
C PHE A 307 2.42 -35.54 18.70
N THR A 308 2.74 -35.33 19.98
CA THR A 308 3.13 -36.41 20.91
C THR A 308 1.97 -37.04 21.67
N LEU A 309 0.81 -36.35 21.79
CA LEU A 309 -0.36 -36.79 22.56
C LEU A 309 -0.98 -38.08 21.96
N LYS A 310 -1.06 -39.15 22.75
CA LYS A 310 -1.68 -40.43 22.33
C LYS A 310 -3.21 -40.33 22.13
N SER A 311 -3.88 -39.38 22.82
CA SER A 311 -5.32 -39.16 22.71
C SER A 311 -5.76 -38.56 21.36
N ILE A 312 -4.84 -37.99 20.63
CA ILE A 312 -5.09 -37.50 19.27
C ILE A 312 -4.75 -38.61 18.28
N LYS A 313 -5.75 -38.99 17.47
CA LYS A 313 -5.63 -40.09 16.49
C LYS A 313 -4.52 -39.78 15.47
N PHE A 314 -3.79 -40.81 15.03
CA PHE A 314 -2.66 -40.67 14.11
C PHE A 314 -3.04 -39.93 12.80
N HIS A 315 -4.16 -40.28 12.18
CA HIS A 315 -4.59 -39.66 10.94
C HIS A 315 -4.89 -38.16 11.09
N VAL A 316 -5.38 -37.72 12.27
CA VAL A 316 -5.57 -36.29 12.58
C VAL A 316 -4.21 -35.59 12.59
N LYS A 317 -3.25 -36.13 13.36
CA LYS A 317 -1.88 -35.60 13.40
C LYS A 317 -1.25 -35.54 12.02
N LEU A 318 -1.44 -36.59 11.20
CA LEU A 318 -0.88 -36.66 9.85
C LEU A 318 -1.41 -35.53 8.97
N ILE A 319 -2.72 -35.26 8.98
CA ILE A 319 -3.31 -34.17 8.18
C ILE A 319 -2.79 -32.79 8.64
N TYR A 320 -2.71 -32.55 9.96
CA TYR A 320 -2.10 -31.31 10.48
C TYR A 320 -0.62 -31.22 10.12
N ALA A 321 0.14 -32.33 10.22
CA ALA A 321 1.55 -32.38 9.83
C ALA A 321 1.76 -32.07 8.34
N ILE A 322 0.91 -32.61 7.47
CA ILE A 322 0.93 -32.32 6.02
C ILE A 322 0.66 -30.83 5.78
N PHE A 323 -0.29 -30.23 6.49
CA PHE A 323 -0.56 -28.81 6.35
C PHE A 323 0.60 -27.93 6.82
N PHE A 324 1.16 -28.22 8.01
CA PHE A 324 2.38 -27.54 8.47
C PHE A 324 3.54 -27.72 7.49
N ALA A 325 3.79 -28.94 7.01
CA ALA A 325 4.84 -29.22 6.05
C ALA A 325 4.64 -28.45 4.73
N PHE A 326 3.41 -28.36 4.23
CA PHE A 326 3.10 -27.60 3.03
C PHE A 326 3.41 -26.11 3.22
N LEU A 327 3.05 -25.52 4.36
CA LEU A 327 3.38 -24.12 4.67
C LEU A 327 4.90 -23.93 4.81
N ILE A 328 5.58 -24.84 5.52
CA ILE A 328 7.03 -24.77 5.69
C ILE A 328 7.71 -24.83 4.31
N VAL A 329 7.36 -25.79 3.49
CA VAL A 329 7.92 -25.93 2.13
C VAL A 329 7.61 -24.69 1.29
N SER A 330 6.43 -24.06 1.48
CA SER A 330 6.06 -22.83 0.76
C SER A 330 6.96 -21.64 1.13
N PHE A 331 7.48 -21.58 2.34
CA PHE A 331 8.43 -20.52 2.74
C PHE A 331 9.78 -20.64 2.04
N TYR A 332 10.15 -21.85 1.59
CA TYR A 332 11.45 -22.12 0.98
C TYR A 332 11.42 -22.24 -0.55
N ILE A 333 10.27 -22.57 -1.15
CA ILE A 333 10.14 -22.78 -2.60
C ILE A 333 9.42 -21.60 -3.24
N GLU A 334 10.09 -20.88 -4.16
CA GLU A 334 9.58 -19.67 -4.79
C GLU A 334 8.20 -19.89 -5.47
N ALA A 335 8.02 -20.98 -6.20
CA ALA A 335 6.75 -21.27 -6.87
C ALA A 335 5.56 -21.39 -5.89
N LEU A 336 5.79 -21.97 -4.71
CA LEU A 336 4.76 -22.09 -3.68
C LEU A 336 4.55 -20.81 -2.89
N ASP A 337 5.60 -20.04 -2.66
CA ASP A 337 5.51 -18.71 -2.07
C ASP A 337 4.67 -17.79 -2.96
N LEU A 338 4.97 -17.74 -4.27
CA LEU A 338 4.18 -16.99 -5.25
C LEU A 338 2.74 -17.51 -5.36
N PHE A 339 2.52 -18.82 -5.30
CA PHE A 339 1.17 -19.40 -5.31
C PHE A 339 0.30 -18.83 -4.20
N TRP A 340 0.79 -18.72 -2.97
CA TRP A 340 0.05 -18.11 -1.87
C TRP A 340 -0.25 -16.62 -2.10
N GLN A 341 0.56 -15.94 -2.90
CA GLN A 341 0.50 -14.51 -3.17
C GLN A 341 -0.15 -14.16 -4.52
N GLY A 342 -0.89 -15.12 -5.11
CA GLY A 342 -1.59 -14.91 -6.38
C GLY A 342 -0.66 -14.78 -7.58
N MET A 343 0.51 -15.44 -7.54
CA MET A 343 1.56 -15.41 -8.58
C MET A 343 2.15 -14.01 -8.83
N HIS A 344 2.14 -13.14 -7.81
CA HIS A 344 2.81 -11.84 -7.84
C HIS A 344 3.88 -11.76 -6.76
N THR A 345 5.09 -11.37 -7.13
CA THR A 345 6.15 -11.06 -6.17
C THR A 345 5.77 -9.83 -5.34
N PRO A 346 5.72 -9.93 -4.01
CA PRO A 346 5.41 -8.78 -3.18
C PRO A 346 6.54 -7.75 -3.21
N ASN A 347 6.16 -6.49 -3.28
CA ASN A 347 7.10 -5.40 -3.07
C ASN A 347 7.24 -5.19 -1.56
N MET A 348 8.32 -5.70 -0.94
CA MET A 348 8.51 -5.75 0.52
C MET A 348 7.41 -6.54 1.25
N PHE A 349 7.46 -6.63 2.58
CA PHE A 349 6.48 -7.38 3.38
C PHE A 349 6.31 -8.80 2.85
N LEU A 350 7.42 -9.56 2.81
CA LEU A 350 7.49 -10.90 2.23
C LEU A 350 6.69 -11.93 3.05
N HIS A 351 6.41 -13.09 2.44
CA HIS A 351 5.70 -14.20 3.09
C HIS A 351 4.36 -13.78 3.75
N ARG A 352 3.55 -13.01 3.02
CA ARG A 352 2.30 -12.41 3.54
C ARG A 352 1.28 -13.42 4.05
N TYR A 353 1.46 -14.72 3.79
CA TYR A 353 0.65 -15.83 4.30
C TYR A 353 1.19 -16.45 5.61
N ALA A 354 2.27 -15.93 6.20
CA ALA A 354 2.87 -16.44 7.44
C ALA A 354 1.89 -16.48 8.63
N TRP A 355 0.88 -15.61 8.63
CA TRP A 355 -0.21 -15.60 9.61
C TRP A 355 -0.98 -16.94 9.69
N ILE A 356 -1.01 -17.72 8.60
CA ILE A 356 -1.64 -19.05 8.58
C ILE A 356 -0.92 -19.98 9.54
N PHE A 357 0.42 -19.95 9.52
CA PHE A 357 1.24 -20.72 10.45
C PHE A 357 0.98 -20.32 11.90
N SER A 358 0.96 -19.01 12.20
CA SER A 358 0.63 -18.47 13.53
C SER A 358 -0.79 -18.88 13.99
N THR A 359 -1.77 -18.86 13.08
CA THR A 359 -3.14 -19.31 13.35
C THR A 359 -3.16 -20.80 13.73
N LEU A 360 -2.44 -21.65 13.00
CA LEU A 360 -2.31 -23.07 13.32
C LEU A 360 -1.68 -23.29 14.69
N LEU A 361 -0.63 -22.52 15.06
CA LEU A 361 -0.01 -22.60 16.39
C LEU A 361 -1.02 -22.32 17.50
N ILE A 362 -1.86 -21.30 17.39
CA ILE A 362 -2.87 -20.95 18.41
C ILE A 362 -3.92 -22.06 18.56
N TYR A 363 -4.47 -22.56 17.44
CA TYR A 363 -5.56 -23.54 17.53
C TYR A 363 -5.07 -24.92 17.91
N THR A 364 -3.86 -25.35 17.50
CA THR A 364 -3.25 -26.59 17.99
C THR A 364 -2.85 -26.50 19.47
N ALA A 365 -2.34 -25.35 19.92
CA ALA A 365 -2.11 -25.09 21.35
C ALA A 365 -3.40 -25.18 22.17
N ALA A 366 -4.50 -24.60 21.66
CA ALA A 366 -5.81 -24.69 22.30
C ALA A 366 -6.31 -26.15 22.40
N GLU A 367 -6.08 -26.99 21.37
CA GLU A 367 -6.40 -28.41 21.41
C GLU A 367 -5.63 -29.15 22.53
N VAL A 368 -4.38 -28.81 22.74
CA VAL A 368 -3.56 -29.38 23.82
C VAL A 368 -4.04 -28.91 25.19
N LEU A 369 -4.29 -27.62 25.35
CA LEU A 369 -4.82 -27.08 26.62
C LEU A 369 -6.19 -27.65 26.96
N ASN A 370 -7.02 -27.94 25.97
CA ASN A 370 -8.31 -28.60 26.18
C ASN A 370 -8.15 -30.05 26.70
N ARG A 371 -6.96 -30.64 26.51
CA ARG A 371 -6.55 -31.98 26.95
C ARG A 371 -5.41 -31.95 27.97
N LEU A 372 -5.25 -30.89 28.73
CA LEU A 372 -4.14 -30.66 29.63
C LEU A 372 -3.90 -31.83 30.61
N LYS A 373 -4.99 -32.47 31.10
CA LYS A 373 -4.94 -33.61 32.02
C LYS A 373 -4.42 -34.90 31.38
N GLU A 374 -4.32 -34.98 30.06
CA GLU A 374 -3.89 -36.16 29.30
C GLU A 374 -2.39 -36.12 28.95
N ILE A 375 -1.73 -35.00 29.22
CA ILE A 375 -0.29 -34.82 28.99
C ILE A 375 0.48 -35.67 29.99
N LYS A 376 1.25 -36.64 29.49
CA LYS A 376 2.17 -37.45 30.29
C LYS A 376 3.56 -36.82 30.29
N ILE A 377 4.32 -37.08 31.33
CA ILE A 377 5.70 -36.56 31.47
C ILE A 377 6.57 -36.89 30.26
N TRP A 378 6.40 -38.10 29.66
CA TRP A 378 7.16 -38.51 28.48
C TRP A 378 6.84 -37.65 27.25
N ASN A 379 5.56 -37.27 27.04
CA ASN A 379 5.17 -36.38 25.94
C ASN A 379 5.87 -35.03 26.11
N PHE A 380 5.88 -34.50 27.34
CA PHE A 380 6.52 -33.22 27.65
C PHE A 380 8.05 -33.30 27.43
N LEU A 381 8.74 -34.35 27.91
CA LEU A 381 10.19 -34.50 27.75
C LEU A 381 10.62 -34.60 26.28
N VAL A 382 9.90 -35.39 25.46
CA VAL A 382 10.18 -35.48 24.02
C VAL A 382 10.00 -34.13 23.34
N SER A 383 8.93 -33.42 23.64
CA SER A 383 8.69 -32.11 23.06
C SER A 383 9.74 -31.08 23.48
N LEU A 384 10.09 -31.06 24.76
CA LEU A 384 11.12 -30.18 25.30
C LEU A 384 12.49 -30.48 24.65
N PHE A 385 12.86 -31.77 24.48
CA PHE A 385 14.09 -32.13 23.82
C PHE A 385 14.17 -31.61 22.39
N LEU A 386 13.11 -31.76 21.60
CA LEU A 386 13.05 -31.23 20.23
C LEU A 386 13.20 -29.71 20.18
N ILE A 387 12.52 -29.01 21.09
CA ILE A 387 12.54 -27.54 21.17
C ILE A 387 13.93 -27.05 21.57
N VAL A 388 14.49 -27.62 22.64
CA VAL A 388 15.83 -27.25 23.13
C VAL A 388 16.89 -27.52 22.06
N THR A 389 16.81 -28.66 21.35
CA THR A 389 17.74 -28.99 20.27
C THR A 389 17.65 -27.97 19.15
N GLY A 390 16.43 -27.55 18.72
CA GLY A 390 16.25 -26.55 17.68
C GLY A 390 16.80 -25.18 18.09
N PHE A 391 16.53 -24.71 19.32
CA PHE A 391 17.07 -23.44 19.81
C PHE A 391 18.59 -23.48 19.97
N LEU A 392 19.17 -24.56 20.52
CA LEU A 392 20.62 -24.70 20.64
C LEU A 392 21.31 -24.72 19.27
N ALA A 393 20.73 -25.42 18.29
CA ALA A 393 21.23 -25.43 16.91
C ALA A 393 21.21 -24.02 16.31
N THR A 394 20.13 -23.25 16.54
CA THR A 394 20.02 -21.87 16.05
C THR A 394 21.04 -20.95 16.74
N ILE A 395 21.24 -21.10 18.05
CA ILE A 395 22.25 -20.34 18.79
C ILE A 395 23.66 -20.67 18.28
N TYR A 396 23.97 -21.95 18.05
CA TYR A 396 25.26 -22.38 17.51
C TYR A 396 25.52 -21.77 16.11
N LEU A 397 24.47 -21.63 15.30
CA LEU A 397 24.53 -21.10 13.93
C LEU A 397 24.09 -19.62 13.87
N LYS A 398 24.17 -18.89 15.00
CA LYS A 398 23.75 -17.47 15.12
C LYS A 398 24.38 -16.54 14.06
N SER A 399 25.54 -16.87 13.54
CA SER A 399 26.22 -16.07 12.50
C SER A 399 25.37 -15.87 11.24
N HIS A 400 24.41 -16.75 10.95
CA HIS A 400 23.44 -16.59 9.86
C HIS A 400 22.28 -15.66 10.21
N TYR A 401 22.08 -15.35 11.49
CA TYR A 401 20.94 -14.58 11.99
C TYR A 401 21.43 -13.32 12.75
N SER A 402 21.98 -12.38 12.00
CA SER A 402 22.56 -11.14 12.57
C SER A 402 21.56 -10.30 13.39
N PHE A 403 20.26 -10.48 13.15
CA PHE A 403 19.20 -9.83 13.90
C PHE A 403 18.94 -10.43 15.30
N LEU A 404 19.44 -11.64 15.59
CA LEU A 404 19.30 -12.24 16.93
C LEU A 404 20.31 -11.64 17.91
N THR A 405 19.82 -10.85 18.84
CA THR A 405 20.62 -10.27 19.92
C THR A 405 20.79 -11.25 21.07
N ASP A 406 21.79 -11.03 21.94
CA ASP A 406 21.96 -11.83 23.17
C ASP A 406 20.75 -11.68 24.10
N LEU A 407 20.10 -10.51 24.09
CA LEU A 407 18.84 -10.31 24.84
C LEU A 407 17.70 -11.21 24.36
N ASN A 408 17.52 -11.34 23.02
CA ASN A 408 16.52 -12.25 22.48
C ASN A 408 16.75 -13.69 22.93
N ILE A 409 18.02 -14.12 22.93
CA ILE A 409 18.43 -15.46 23.37
C ILE A 409 18.15 -15.64 24.86
N LEU A 410 18.60 -14.70 25.70
CA LEU A 410 18.42 -14.74 27.15
C LEU A 410 16.93 -14.82 27.52
N LEU A 411 16.13 -13.89 27.03
CA LEU A 411 14.68 -13.87 27.27
C LEU A 411 14.02 -15.19 26.85
N THR A 412 14.35 -15.70 25.67
CA THR A 412 13.76 -16.96 25.18
C THR A 412 14.10 -18.14 26.07
N LEU A 413 15.35 -18.24 26.52
CA LEU A 413 15.79 -19.32 27.44
C LEU A 413 15.12 -19.18 28.82
N GLU A 414 15.02 -17.97 29.38
CA GLU A 414 14.33 -17.72 30.64
C GLU A 414 12.85 -18.13 30.56
N PHE A 415 12.12 -17.65 29.53
CA PHE A 415 10.72 -18.03 29.36
C PHE A 415 10.53 -19.51 29.06
N LEU A 416 11.45 -20.14 28.29
CA LEU A 416 11.43 -21.58 28.05
C LEU A 416 11.55 -22.36 29.37
N VAL A 417 12.42 -21.94 30.26
CA VAL A 417 12.57 -22.54 31.61
C VAL A 417 11.29 -22.34 32.42
N VAL A 418 10.76 -21.10 32.48
CA VAL A 418 9.53 -20.80 33.24
C VAL A 418 8.34 -21.60 32.73
N TYR A 419 8.10 -21.62 31.40
CA TYR A 419 7.00 -22.39 30.81
C TYR A 419 7.18 -23.89 31.04
N SER A 420 8.42 -24.40 30.97
CA SER A 420 8.72 -25.79 31.22
C SER A 420 8.46 -26.20 32.68
N LEU A 421 8.87 -25.34 33.64
CA LEU A 421 8.61 -25.59 35.07
C LEU A 421 7.12 -25.55 35.40
N LEU A 422 6.38 -24.55 34.88
CA LEU A 422 4.93 -24.45 35.10
C LEU A 422 4.17 -25.63 34.47
N LEU A 423 4.53 -26.05 33.26
CA LEU A 423 3.96 -27.24 32.61
C LEU A 423 4.28 -28.50 33.41
N LEU A 424 5.53 -28.68 33.88
CA LEU A 424 5.93 -29.81 34.69
C LEU A 424 5.17 -29.83 36.02
N ALA A 425 5.02 -28.64 36.65
CA ALA A 425 4.33 -28.53 37.96
C ALA A 425 2.85 -28.92 37.84
N VAL A 426 2.16 -28.52 36.77
CA VAL A 426 0.75 -28.92 36.58
C VAL A 426 0.60 -30.37 36.17
N ILE A 427 1.52 -30.91 35.34
CA ILE A 427 1.53 -32.34 34.96
C ILE A 427 1.76 -33.25 36.19
N LYS A 428 2.68 -32.84 37.05
CA LYS A 428 2.98 -33.54 38.32
C LYS A 428 1.96 -33.25 39.45
N LYS A 429 0.97 -32.37 39.19
CA LYS A 429 -0.06 -31.94 40.16
C LYS A 429 0.49 -31.21 41.39
N PHE A 430 1.68 -30.57 41.27
CA PHE A 430 2.23 -29.72 42.32
C PHE A 430 1.42 -28.41 42.47
N ILE A 431 0.82 -27.95 41.38
CA ILE A 431 -0.07 -26.78 41.38
C ILE A 431 -1.41 -27.14 40.75
N SER A 432 -2.47 -26.43 41.18
CA SER A 432 -3.80 -26.60 40.61
C SER A 432 -3.84 -26.05 39.15
N VAL A 433 -4.77 -26.57 38.34
CA VAL A 433 -4.98 -26.08 36.96
C VAL A 433 -5.34 -24.59 36.92
N ASN A 434 -6.07 -24.10 37.94
CA ASN A 434 -6.44 -22.68 38.03
C ASN A 434 -5.23 -21.79 38.35
N LEU A 435 -4.35 -22.20 39.26
CA LEU A 435 -3.14 -21.46 39.59
C LEU A 435 -2.18 -21.48 38.37
N PHE A 436 -2.00 -22.64 37.72
CA PHE A 436 -1.27 -22.73 36.46
C PHE A 436 -1.82 -21.76 35.42
N ALA A 437 -3.14 -21.74 35.21
CA ALA A 437 -3.78 -20.89 34.22
C ALA A 437 -3.52 -19.40 34.48
N ILE A 438 -3.54 -18.95 35.71
CA ILE A 438 -3.26 -17.56 36.10
C ILE A 438 -1.79 -17.23 35.87
N LEU A 439 -0.87 -18.03 36.42
CA LEU A 439 0.56 -17.77 36.34
C LEU A 439 1.04 -17.74 34.87
N ILE A 440 0.70 -18.79 34.10
CA ILE A 440 1.16 -18.88 32.71
C ILE A 440 0.56 -17.78 31.84
N SER A 441 -0.69 -17.33 32.13
CA SER A 441 -1.30 -16.23 31.42
C SER A 441 -0.56 -14.91 31.66
N LEU A 442 -0.09 -14.67 32.88
CA LEU A 442 0.72 -13.50 33.21
C LEU A 442 2.04 -13.52 32.42
N PHE A 443 2.72 -14.68 32.39
CA PHE A 443 3.98 -14.81 31.61
C PHE A 443 3.75 -14.64 30.12
N ILE A 444 2.66 -15.16 29.54
CA ILE A 444 2.32 -14.94 28.12
C ILE A 444 2.09 -13.44 27.84
N MET A 445 1.41 -12.73 28.73
CA MET A 445 1.19 -11.29 28.55
C MET A 445 2.51 -10.52 28.55
N VAL A 446 3.47 -10.91 29.41
CA VAL A 446 4.82 -10.31 29.42
C VAL A 446 5.60 -10.68 28.17
N ASP A 447 5.64 -11.96 27.79
CA ASP A 447 6.26 -12.46 26.55
C ASP A 447 5.77 -11.66 25.33
N MET A 448 4.46 -11.55 25.17
CA MET A 448 3.87 -10.83 24.03
C MET A 448 4.11 -9.32 24.07
N SER A 449 4.18 -8.72 25.27
CA SER A 449 4.50 -7.29 25.44
C SER A 449 5.95 -7.00 25.04
N LEU A 450 6.89 -7.85 25.46
CA LEU A 450 8.30 -7.74 25.10
C LEU A 450 8.50 -7.93 23.59
N ASN A 451 7.84 -8.93 23.02
CA ASN A 451 7.90 -9.15 21.58
C ASN A 451 7.30 -7.95 20.80
N ALA A 452 6.12 -7.47 21.17
CA ALA A 452 5.49 -6.32 20.51
C ALA A 452 6.36 -5.06 20.61
N SER A 453 6.97 -4.79 21.77
CA SER A 453 7.89 -3.67 21.95
C SER A 453 9.10 -3.78 21.02
N SER A 454 9.72 -4.97 20.93
CA SER A 454 10.86 -5.20 20.03
C SER A 454 10.49 -5.07 18.55
N GLN A 455 9.30 -5.55 18.16
CA GLN A 455 8.82 -5.37 16.77
C GLN A 455 8.66 -3.88 16.42
N ILE A 456 8.03 -3.11 17.31
CA ILE A 456 7.82 -1.65 17.09
C ILE A 456 9.15 -0.89 17.11
N ASP A 457 10.06 -1.24 18.01
CA ASP A 457 11.41 -0.65 18.04
C ASP A 457 12.20 -0.95 16.74
N GLY A 458 12.08 -2.18 16.23
CA GLY A 458 12.66 -2.58 14.94
C GLY A 458 12.12 -1.76 13.77
N ILE A 459 10.80 -1.63 13.68
CA ILE A 459 10.12 -0.84 12.65
C ILE A 459 10.50 0.65 12.77
N ALA A 460 10.54 1.19 13.99
CA ALA A 460 10.93 2.57 14.25
C ALA A 460 12.36 2.87 13.77
N LYS A 461 13.29 1.93 13.94
CA LYS A 461 14.67 2.03 13.44
C LYS A 461 14.75 1.90 11.91
N GLU A 462 13.86 1.10 11.32
CA GLU A 462 13.87 0.83 9.89
C GLU A 462 13.23 1.95 9.04
N TRP A 463 12.14 2.54 9.52
CA TRP A 463 11.31 3.50 8.78
C TRP A 463 11.25 4.90 9.41
N GLY A 464 11.33 5.00 10.74
CA GLY A 464 11.10 6.23 11.49
C GLY A 464 9.61 6.62 11.58
N PHE A 465 9.17 7.04 12.76
CA PHE A 465 7.84 7.61 12.93
C PHE A 465 7.84 9.09 12.55
N ALA A 466 6.87 9.50 11.73
CA ALA A 466 6.74 10.89 11.30
C ALA A 466 6.25 11.79 12.46
N SER A 467 6.77 13.02 12.56
CA SER A 467 6.24 13.99 13.51
C SER A 467 4.92 14.59 13.01
N ARG A 468 4.03 14.93 13.96
CA ARG A 468 2.80 15.66 13.68
C ARG A 468 3.09 17.06 13.12
N SER A 469 4.11 17.72 13.64
CA SER A 469 4.56 19.03 13.14
C SER A 469 4.97 18.93 11.66
N SER A 470 5.72 17.91 11.28
CA SER A 470 6.06 17.66 9.88
C SER A 470 4.82 17.34 9.04
N TYR A 471 3.91 16.50 9.53
CA TYR A 471 2.67 16.17 8.84
C TYR A 471 1.78 17.41 8.60
N ASN A 472 1.68 18.30 9.59
CA ASN A 472 0.81 19.48 9.56
C ASN A 472 1.43 20.71 8.87
N ARG A 473 2.74 20.71 8.61
CA ARG A 473 3.53 21.87 8.18
C ARG A 473 2.88 22.72 7.08
N ASP A 474 2.41 22.09 6.01
CA ASP A 474 1.94 22.80 4.82
C ASP A 474 0.40 22.98 4.80
N ILE A 475 -0.33 22.41 5.77
CA ILE A 475 -1.81 22.42 5.76
C ILE A 475 -2.38 23.84 5.72
N PRO A 476 -1.93 24.80 6.57
CA PRO A 476 -2.53 26.15 6.56
C PRO A 476 -2.34 26.90 5.24
N ALA A 477 -1.16 26.76 4.63
CA ALA A 477 -0.89 27.40 3.33
C ALA A 477 -1.73 26.76 2.22
N MET A 478 -1.83 25.42 2.20
CA MET A 478 -2.59 24.70 1.20
C MET A 478 -4.10 24.94 1.29
N GLU A 479 -4.65 25.08 2.48
CA GLU A 479 -6.05 25.50 2.67
C GLU A 479 -6.29 26.93 2.14
N SER A 480 -5.34 27.84 2.38
CA SER A 480 -5.42 29.22 1.84
C SER A 480 -5.34 29.25 0.31
N PHE A 481 -4.47 28.45 -0.30
CA PHE A 481 -4.38 28.32 -1.76
C PHE A 481 -5.63 27.69 -2.36
N SER A 482 -6.16 26.64 -1.73
CA SER A 482 -7.43 26.02 -2.16
C SER A 482 -8.59 27.01 -2.14
N ALA A 483 -8.69 27.83 -1.10
CA ALA A 483 -9.70 28.89 -1.01
C ALA A 483 -9.53 29.97 -2.10
N TYR A 484 -8.28 30.32 -2.43
CA TYR A 484 -7.97 31.28 -3.50
C TYR A 484 -8.32 30.74 -4.89
N ILE A 485 -7.95 29.49 -5.19
CA ILE A 485 -8.23 28.82 -6.48
C ILE A 485 -9.74 28.58 -6.68
N GLY A 486 -10.46 28.28 -5.60
CA GLY A 486 -11.88 28.00 -5.62
C GLY A 486 -12.22 26.68 -6.34
N ASN A 487 -13.41 26.62 -6.95
CA ASN A 487 -13.94 25.39 -7.57
C ASN A 487 -13.56 25.21 -9.05
N GLN A 488 -12.44 25.75 -9.49
CA GLN A 488 -11.98 25.59 -10.87
C GLN A 488 -11.51 24.15 -11.13
N PHE A 489 -11.90 23.59 -12.28
CA PHE A 489 -11.41 22.26 -12.69
C PHE A 489 -10.08 22.39 -13.42
N THR A 490 -9.04 22.69 -12.67
CA THR A 490 -7.65 22.85 -13.11
C THR A 490 -6.73 21.92 -12.34
N ARG A 491 -5.49 21.79 -12.75
CA ARG A 491 -4.47 21.02 -12.05
C ARG A 491 -3.46 21.89 -11.34
N THR A 492 -3.07 21.43 -10.17
CA THR A 492 -2.05 22.04 -9.32
C THR A 492 -0.98 21.01 -9.02
N GLU A 493 0.28 21.43 -8.96
CA GLU A 493 1.37 20.57 -8.52
C GLU A 493 2.30 21.27 -7.55
N LYS A 494 2.62 20.58 -6.46
CA LYS A 494 3.56 21.06 -5.44
C LYS A 494 4.95 20.49 -5.75
N LEU A 495 5.96 21.35 -5.87
CA LEU A 495 7.32 20.94 -6.25
C LEU A 495 8.03 20.16 -5.14
N GLN A 496 7.99 20.66 -3.91
CA GLN A 496 8.58 20.02 -2.73
C GLN A 496 7.48 19.25 -2.00
N THR A 497 7.28 18.00 -2.41
CA THR A 497 6.22 17.16 -1.84
C THR A 497 6.56 16.66 -0.44
N GLN A 498 5.55 16.59 0.44
CA GLN A 498 5.66 15.93 1.75
C GLN A 498 5.49 14.41 1.65
N THR A 499 4.59 13.98 0.77
CA THR A 499 4.22 12.58 0.59
C THR A 499 4.22 12.22 -0.89
N GLY A 500 4.08 10.96 -1.23
CA GLY A 500 3.89 10.54 -2.63
C GLY A 500 2.51 10.89 -3.21
N ASN A 501 1.57 11.40 -2.39
CA ASN A 501 0.18 11.67 -2.74
C ASN A 501 -0.29 13.03 -2.22
N ASP A 502 0.54 14.07 -2.31
CA ASP A 502 0.20 15.42 -1.82
C ASP A 502 -1.07 15.97 -2.47
N SER A 503 -1.30 15.70 -3.76
CA SER A 503 -2.52 16.10 -4.46
C SER A 503 -3.79 15.56 -3.79
N MET A 504 -3.77 14.31 -3.35
CA MET A 504 -4.89 13.70 -2.63
C MET A 504 -4.96 14.19 -1.17
N LYS A 505 -3.81 14.39 -0.50
CA LYS A 505 -3.74 14.91 0.86
C LYS A 505 -4.41 16.29 0.97
N PHE A 506 -4.07 17.19 0.05
CA PHE A 506 -4.54 18.57 0.04
C PHE A 506 -5.76 18.81 -0.88
N ASN A 507 -6.31 17.72 -1.44
CA ASN A 507 -7.52 17.73 -2.26
C ASN A 507 -7.46 18.65 -3.48
N TYR A 508 -6.34 18.69 -4.22
CA TYR A 508 -6.25 19.34 -5.52
C TYR A 508 -6.08 18.29 -6.64
N ASN A 509 -6.51 18.63 -7.86
CA ASN A 509 -6.32 17.74 -9.00
C ASN A 509 -4.85 17.74 -9.42
N GLY A 510 -4.24 16.56 -9.60
CA GLY A 510 -2.81 16.47 -9.84
C GLY A 510 -2.36 15.17 -10.53
N ILE A 511 -1.06 15.13 -10.88
CA ILE A 511 -0.40 14.00 -11.53
C ILE A 511 0.23 13.05 -10.52
N SER A 512 0.77 13.61 -9.42
CA SER A 512 1.53 12.83 -8.44
C SER A 512 0.71 11.68 -7.88
N GLN A 513 1.30 10.47 -7.88
CA GLN A 513 0.66 9.23 -7.47
C GLN A 513 1.66 8.24 -6.90
N PHE A 514 1.37 7.74 -5.69
CA PHE A 514 2.09 6.65 -5.06
C PHE A 514 1.08 5.60 -4.55
N SER A 515 0.82 4.58 -5.37
CA SER A 515 -0.22 3.57 -5.10
C SER A 515 0.04 2.28 -5.87
N SER A 516 -0.38 1.15 -5.32
CA SER A 516 -0.44 -0.13 -6.04
C SER A 516 -1.58 -0.17 -7.08
N VAL A 517 -2.56 0.73 -6.95
CA VAL A 517 -3.68 0.86 -7.89
C VAL A 517 -3.44 2.10 -8.75
N ARG A 518 -3.39 1.92 -10.07
CA ARG A 518 -3.06 2.97 -11.05
C ARG A 518 -3.62 2.64 -12.44
N ASN A 519 -3.75 3.65 -13.29
CA ASN A 519 -3.99 3.43 -14.72
C ASN A 519 -2.64 3.22 -15.43
N ARG A 520 -2.30 1.95 -15.72
CA ARG A 520 -0.99 1.58 -16.24
C ARG A 520 -0.68 2.22 -17.62
N SER A 521 -1.67 2.31 -18.50
CA SER A 521 -1.49 2.90 -19.83
C SER A 521 -1.15 4.39 -19.74
N ALA A 522 -1.91 5.15 -18.93
CA ALA A 522 -1.64 6.56 -18.68
C ALA A 522 -0.31 6.78 -17.98
N SER A 523 -0.02 5.99 -16.92
CA SER A 523 1.27 6.09 -16.22
C SER A 523 2.46 5.79 -17.12
N SER A 524 2.34 4.81 -18.03
CA SER A 524 3.39 4.49 -19.01
C SER A 524 3.60 5.62 -20.01
N THR A 525 2.53 6.27 -20.48
CA THR A 525 2.61 7.44 -21.38
C THR A 525 3.26 8.62 -20.65
N LEU A 526 2.83 8.90 -19.43
CA LEU A 526 3.39 9.99 -18.62
C LEU A 526 4.87 9.77 -18.27
N ASP A 527 5.28 8.52 -18.07
CA ASP A 527 6.69 8.16 -17.91
C ASP A 527 7.55 8.64 -19.09
N LYS A 528 7.13 8.34 -20.32
CA LYS A 528 7.84 8.77 -21.53
C LYS A 528 7.81 10.29 -21.75
N LEU A 529 6.95 10.98 -21.01
CA LEU A 529 6.83 12.45 -20.98
C LEU A 529 7.47 13.09 -19.74
N GLY A 530 8.24 12.33 -18.96
CA GLY A 530 9.05 12.86 -17.85
C GLY A 530 8.35 12.98 -16.48
N PHE A 531 7.25 12.25 -16.25
CA PHE A 531 6.51 12.30 -14.97
C PHE A 531 6.69 11.08 -14.07
N LYS A 532 7.68 10.24 -14.31
CA LYS A 532 7.88 9.00 -13.54
C LYS A 532 8.90 9.16 -12.42
N SER A 533 8.67 8.46 -11.30
CA SER A 533 9.71 8.17 -10.32
C SER A 533 10.47 6.88 -10.66
N SER A 534 11.68 6.69 -10.11
CA SER A 534 12.44 5.46 -10.28
C SER A 534 11.68 4.23 -9.78
N GLY A 535 11.90 3.10 -10.43
CA GLY A 535 11.34 1.81 -10.04
C GLY A 535 10.34 1.23 -11.03
N THR A 536 9.98 -0.04 -10.81
CA THR A 536 9.10 -0.83 -11.68
C THR A 536 7.62 -0.46 -11.52
N ASN A 537 7.28 0.32 -10.49
CA ASN A 537 5.90 0.50 -10.05
C ASN A 537 5.12 1.58 -10.79
N LEU A 538 5.70 2.29 -11.75
CA LEU A 538 5.04 3.38 -12.49
C LEU A 538 4.36 4.43 -11.58
N ASN A 539 4.88 4.62 -10.36
CA ASN A 539 4.47 5.73 -9.51
C ASN A 539 4.85 7.04 -10.17
N LEU A 540 3.93 7.97 -10.21
CA LEU A 540 4.14 9.25 -10.87
C LEU A 540 4.58 10.29 -9.83
N ARG A 541 5.64 11.02 -10.16
CA ARG A 541 6.10 12.14 -9.36
C ARG A 541 6.25 13.37 -10.26
N TYR A 542 5.64 14.45 -9.81
CA TYR A 542 5.90 15.74 -10.41
C TYR A 542 7.10 16.40 -9.70
N ALA A 543 8.11 16.77 -10.46
CA ALA A 543 9.26 17.48 -9.93
C ALA A 543 9.75 18.53 -10.93
N ASN A 544 8.87 19.49 -11.23
CA ASN A 544 9.17 20.61 -12.09
C ASN A 544 9.44 20.22 -13.56
N ASN A 545 8.47 19.62 -14.23
CA ASN A 545 8.53 19.24 -15.64
C ASN A 545 8.65 20.49 -16.56
N SER A 546 8.80 20.28 -17.86
CA SER A 546 8.90 21.39 -18.83
C SER A 546 7.61 22.20 -18.88
N ILE A 547 7.72 23.47 -19.23
CA ILE A 547 6.54 24.33 -19.47
C ILE A 547 5.64 23.78 -20.60
N LEU A 548 6.22 23.07 -21.59
CA LEU A 548 5.46 22.41 -22.64
C LEU A 548 4.54 21.33 -22.06
N ALA A 549 5.10 20.43 -21.24
CA ALA A 549 4.33 19.38 -20.60
C ALA A 549 3.30 19.95 -19.60
N ASP A 550 3.67 20.95 -18.81
CA ASP A 550 2.75 21.61 -17.87
C ASP A 550 1.56 22.23 -18.60
N SER A 551 1.82 22.95 -19.68
CA SER A 551 0.76 23.58 -20.50
C SER A 551 -0.16 22.53 -21.10
N LEU A 552 0.39 21.48 -21.69
CA LEU A 552 -0.34 20.41 -22.36
C LEU A 552 -1.26 19.62 -21.40
N PHE A 553 -0.77 19.32 -20.17
CA PHE A 553 -1.56 18.59 -19.18
C PHE A 553 -2.39 19.47 -18.26
N GLY A 554 -2.53 20.75 -18.58
CA GLY A 554 -3.43 21.67 -17.87
C GLY A 554 -2.98 21.95 -16.44
N ILE A 555 -1.65 21.97 -16.17
CA ILE A 555 -1.10 22.39 -14.90
C ILE A 555 -1.18 23.92 -14.83
N GLN A 556 -2.26 24.39 -14.21
CA GLN A 556 -2.53 25.81 -14.03
C GLN A 556 -1.70 26.43 -12.93
N TYR A 557 -1.40 25.63 -11.88
CA TYR A 557 -0.71 26.15 -10.71
C TYR A 557 0.47 25.29 -10.32
N ASN A 558 1.59 25.94 -9.96
CA ASN A 558 2.67 25.33 -9.21
C ASN A 558 2.74 25.94 -7.80
N ILE A 559 3.11 25.13 -6.82
CA ILE A 559 3.37 25.55 -5.44
C ILE A 559 4.80 25.21 -5.10
N SER A 560 5.56 26.21 -4.63
CA SER A 560 6.98 26.05 -4.32
C SER A 560 7.38 26.87 -3.10
N ASP A 561 8.37 26.37 -2.34
CA ASP A 561 9.06 27.10 -1.26
C ASP A 561 10.23 27.95 -1.78
N SER A 562 10.50 27.87 -3.07
CA SER A 562 11.60 28.58 -3.76
C SER A 562 11.13 29.13 -5.11
N PRO A 563 11.79 30.16 -5.67
CA PRO A 563 11.50 30.68 -7.00
C PRO A 563 11.59 29.59 -8.06
N ILE A 564 10.58 29.52 -8.97
CA ILE A 564 10.56 28.46 -10.00
C ILE A 564 11.20 28.86 -11.31
N ASP A 565 11.33 30.17 -11.57
CA ASP A 565 12.00 30.76 -12.74
C ASP A 565 11.69 30.02 -14.06
N LYS A 566 10.39 29.86 -14.31
CA LYS A 566 9.83 29.12 -15.44
C LYS A 566 8.99 30.07 -16.30
N TYR A 567 9.20 30.02 -17.63
CA TYR A 567 8.45 30.79 -18.58
C TYR A 567 6.94 30.66 -18.38
N GLY A 568 6.26 31.79 -18.39
CA GLY A 568 4.79 31.85 -18.28
C GLY A 568 4.23 31.65 -16.88
N PHE A 569 5.04 31.29 -15.91
CA PHE A 569 4.62 31.22 -14.51
C PHE A 569 4.82 32.56 -13.81
N LYS A 570 3.80 33.03 -13.11
CA LYS A 570 3.82 34.26 -12.30
C LYS A 570 3.41 33.95 -10.89
N ASP A 571 4.12 34.50 -9.93
CA ASP A 571 3.73 34.50 -8.53
C ASP A 571 2.44 35.30 -8.35
N ILE A 572 1.43 34.72 -7.72
CA ILE A 572 0.10 35.36 -7.56
C ILE A 572 -0.34 35.42 -6.10
N TYR A 573 0.18 34.49 -5.25
CA TYR A 573 -0.20 34.48 -3.85
C TYR A 573 0.87 33.79 -3.01
N GLN A 574 1.25 34.38 -1.89
CA GLN A 574 2.22 33.80 -0.95
C GLN A 574 1.58 33.62 0.42
N LYS A 575 1.84 32.47 1.04
CA LYS A 575 1.40 32.14 2.39
C LYS A 575 2.45 31.30 3.08
N ASP A 576 2.85 31.73 4.29
CA ASP A 576 3.95 31.14 5.04
C ASP A 576 5.24 31.11 4.19
N ASN A 577 5.87 29.94 4.01
CA ASN A 577 7.06 29.76 3.17
C ASN A 577 6.73 29.25 1.75
N LEU A 578 5.45 29.20 1.36
CA LEU A 578 5.02 28.70 0.07
C LEU A 578 4.48 29.81 -0.80
N THR A 579 4.76 29.73 -2.10
CA THR A 579 4.26 30.63 -3.13
C THR A 579 3.46 29.86 -4.17
N LEU A 580 2.30 30.38 -4.53
CA LEU A 580 1.45 29.90 -5.60
C LEU A 580 1.81 30.64 -6.88
N TYR A 581 2.17 29.91 -7.92
CA TYR A 581 2.52 30.39 -9.26
C TYR A 581 1.44 29.97 -10.25
N GLU A 582 1.00 30.89 -11.13
CA GLU A 582 0.01 30.62 -12.17
C GLU A 582 0.67 30.50 -13.55
N ASN A 583 0.35 29.44 -14.27
CA ASN A 583 0.76 29.18 -15.65
C ASN A 583 -0.18 29.87 -16.64
N GLN A 584 0.28 30.88 -17.33
CA GLN A 584 -0.50 31.64 -18.31
C GLN A 584 -0.76 30.87 -19.62
N PHE A 585 -0.03 29.79 -19.87
CA PHE A 585 -0.11 28.98 -21.08
C PHE A 585 -0.86 27.64 -20.86
N SER A 586 -1.38 27.39 -19.67
CA SER A 586 -2.12 26.16 -19.38
C SER A 586 -3.28 25.96 -20.37
N LEU A 587 -3.38 24.74 -20.91
CA LEU A 587 -4.54 24.27 -21.67
C LEU A 587 -5.63 23.76 -20.71
N PRO A 588 -6.91 23.81 -21.09
CA PRO A 588 -7.95 23.12 -20.35
C PRO A 588 -7.73 21.61 -20.37
N ILE A 589 -8.35 20.89 -19.41
CA ILE A 589 -8.25 19.44 -19.28
C ILE A 589 -8.78 18.69 -20.51
N ALA A 590 -9.65 19.34 -21.28
CA ALA A 590 -10.05 18.87 -22.62
C ALA A 590 -9.98 20.03 -23.63
N PHE A 591 -9.58 19.70 -24.85
CA PHE A 591 -9.48 20.66 -25.94
C PHE A 591 -9.76 20.00 -27.30
N ALA A 592 -10.08 20.80 -28.30
CA ALA A 592 -10.33 20.34 -29.66
C ALA A 592 -9.00 20.06 -30.39
N SER A 593 -8.93 18.98 -31.15
CA SER A 593 -7.78 18.62 -31.98
C SER A 593 -8.21 17.82 -33.19
N GLN A 594 -7.65 18.16 -34.36
CA GLN A 594 -7.91 17.47 -35.61
C GLN A 594 -6.99 16.27 -35.89
N SER A 595 -5.90 16.17 -35.16
CA SER A 595 -4.83 15.19 -35.35
C SER A 595 -4.57 14.33 -34.14
N VAL A 596 -5.63 13.73 -33.56
CA VAL A 596 -5.49 12.82 -32.42
C VAL A 596 -5.30 11.39 -32.91
N TYR A 597 -4.17 10.79 -32.55
CA TYR A 597 -3.83 9.41 -32.89
C TYR A 597 -4.03 8.47 -31.71
N ASN A 598 -4.33 7.21 -32.00
CA ASN A 598 -4.46 6.16 -31.00
C ASN A 598 -3.10 5.61 -30.58
N ASP A 599 -2.14 5.62 -31.48
CA ASP A 599 -0.82 5.01 -31.31
C ASP A 599 0.27 6.06 -31.42
N VAL A 600 0.99 6.29 -30.33
CA VAL A 600 2.11 7.24 -30.22
C VAL A 600 3.42 6.45 -30.17
N LYS A 601 4.32 6.72 -31.08
CA LYS A 601 5.67 6.14 -31.08
C LYS A 601 6.59 6.99 -30.19
N PHE A 602 6.71 6.64 -28.93
CA PHE A 602 7.67 7.28 -28.04
C PHE A 602 9.08 6.68 -28.17
N THR A 603 10.07 7.54 -28.03
CA THR A 603 11.49 7.19 -27.93
C THR A 603 11.96 7.23 -26.48
N GLU A 604 13.24 7.03 -26.24
CA GLU A 604 13.86 7.24 -24.93
C GLU A 604 14.17 8.75 -24.67
N HIS A 605 13.95 9.64 -25.63
CA HIS A 605 14.22 11.07 -25.54
C HIS A 605 12.95 11.83 -25.11
N THR A 606 12.85 12.17 -23.83
CA THR A 606 11.67 12.79 -23.23
C THR A 606 11.24 14.10 -23.89
N LEU A 607 12.18 15.00 -24.21
CA LEU A 607 11.84 16.30 -24.81
C LEU A 607 11.33 16.14 -26.24
N ASP A 608 11.90 15.21 -27.03
CA ASP A 608 11.40 14.88 -28.38
C ASP A 608 10.00 14.26 -28.31
N ASN A 609 9.73 13.43 -27.32
CA ASN A 609 8.40 12.88 -27.08
C ASN A 609 7.39 13.98 -26.79
N GLN A 610 7.74 14.95 -25.93
CA GLN A 610 6.88 16.09 -25.62
C GLN A 610 6.62 16.95 -26.87
N ALA A 611 7.65 17.24 -27.66
CA ALA A 611 7.54 17.98 -28.92
C ALA A 611 6.61 17.28 -29.92
N SER A 612 6.84 15.98 -30.15
CA SER A 612 6.00 15.17 -31.04
C SER A 612 4.54 15.13 -30.58
N PHE A 613 4.32 14.98 -29.29
CA PHE A 613 2.98 14.93 -28.72
C PHE A 613 2.21 16.24 -28.90
N LEU A 614 2.85 17.40 -28.63
CA LEU A 614 2.23 18.70 -28.82
C LEU A 614 2.01 18.98 -30.34
N ASN A 615 2.97 18.66 -31.18
CA ASN A 615 2.86 18.85 -32.65
C ASN A 615 1.64 18.11 -33.21
N GLN A 616 1.44 16.86 -32.80
CA GLN A 616 0.27 16.10 -33.25
C GLN A 616 -1.03 16.76 -32.79
N LEU A 617 -1.15 17.13 -31.50
CA LEU A 617 -2.36 17.69 -30.94
C LEU A 617 -2.68 19.10 -31.47
N ALA A 618 -1.66 19.93 -31.73
CA ALA A 618 -1.79 21.26 -32.32
C ALA A 618 -1.91 21.24 -33.86
N ASN A 619 -1.70 20.09 -34.50
CA ASN A 619 -1.61 19.93 -35.93
C ASN A 619 -0.59 20.91 -36.56
N VAL A 620 0.62 20.89 -36.02
CA VAL A 620 1.78 21.67 -36.46
C VAL A 620 3.01 20.77 -36.60
N ASN A 621 4.09 21.30 -37.19
CA ASN A 621 5.38 20.65 -37.27
C ASN A 621 6.46 21.67 -36.87
N PHE A 622 6.58 21.94 -35.56
CA PHE A 622 7.52 22.90 -35.02
C PHE A 622 8.67 22.21 -34.30
N ASP A 623 9.84 22.83 -34.35
CA ASP A 623 11.04 22.44 -33.61
C ASP A 623 11.11 23.29 -32.33
N TYR A 624 10.65 22.73 -31.22
CA TYR A 624 10.63 23.45 -29.95
C TYR A 624 11.97 23.46 -29.24
N PHE A 625 12.69 22.33 -29.28
CA PHE A 625 13.94 22.14 -28.57
C PHE A 625 15.16 22.12 -29.50
N SER A 626 16.20 22.84 -29.12
CA SER A 626 17.49 22.77 -29.77
C SER A 626 18.63 22.74 -28.76
N PRO A 627 19.74 22.02 -29.04
CA PRO A 627 20.88 21.98 -28.13
C PRO A 627 21.60 23.34 -28.10
N ILE A 628 22.13 23.70 -26.93
CA ILE A 628 22.99 24.86 -26.72
C ILE A 628 24.43 24.37 -26.56
N PRO A 629 25.40 24.87 -27.31
CA PRO A 629 26.82 24.61 -27.04
C PRO A 629 27.24 25.13 -25.69
N TYR A 630 28.15 24.42 -25.03
CA TYR A 630 28.65 24.81 -23.70
C TYR A 630 30.16 24.69 -23.62
N GLU A 631 30.75 25.54 -22.78
CA GLU A 631 32.15 25.46 -22.40
C GLU A 631 32.30 24.82 -21.03
N LYS A 632 33.28 23.94 -20.87
CA LYS A 632 33.66 23.31 -19.58
C LYS A 632 34.84 24.10 -18.99
N THR A 633 34.76 24.41 -17.71
CA THR A 633 35.81 25.15 -17.01
C THR A 633 36.90 24.23 -16.46
N GLU A 634 36.70 22.92 -16.42
CA GLU A 634 37.63 21.96 -15.81
C GLU A 634 38.03 20.81 -16.76
N LYS A 635 39.26 20.30 -16.60
CA LYS A 635 39.73 19.09 -17.30
C LYS A 635 39.17 17.87 -16.61
N ILE A 636 38.34 17.10 -17.32
CA ILE A 636 37.66 15.89 -16.83
C ILE A 636 38.26 14.67 -17.55
N GLU A 637 38.50 13.60 -16.81
CA GLU A 637 38.87 12.31 -17.37
C GLU A 637 37.63 11.63 -18.04
N ASN A 638 37.72 11.42 -19.34
CA ASN A 638 36.70 10.66 -20.07
C ASN A 638 37.15 9.19 -20.20
N THR A 639 36.40 8.30 -19.56
CA THR A 639 36.54 6.86 -19.77
C THR A 639 35.20 6.30 -20.32
N ASN A 640 35.24 5.74 -21.53
CA ASN A 640 34.09 5.02 -22.15
C ASN A 640 32.77 5.82 -22.19
N ASP A 641 32.77 7.01 -22.79
CA ASP A 641 31.61 7.91 -22.95
C ASP A 641 31.00 8.42 -21.62
N LEU A 642 31.48 7.96 -20.44
CA LEU A 642 31.08 8.45 -19.14
C LEU A 642 32.06 9.50 -18.61
N ILE A 643 31.52 10.59 -18.14
CA ILE A 643 32.23 11.63 -17.37
C ILE A 643 32.19 11.23 -15.91
N SER A 644 33.35 11.07 -15.28
CA SER A 644 33.46 10.82 -13.83
C SER A 644 34.06 12.05 -13.16
N ILE A 645 33.38 12.56 -12.14
CA ILE A 645 33.85 13.67 -11.31
C ILE A 645 34.13 13.12 -9.93
N THR A 646 35.34 13.38 -9.43
CA THR A 646 35.73 13.00 -8.09
C THR A 646 36.30 14.23 -7.37
N SER A 647 35.74 14.52 -6.20
CA SER A 647 36.28 15.60 -5.34
C SER A 647 37.59 15.16 -4.67
N SER A 648 38.58 16.06 -4.62
CA SER A 648 39.92 15.80 -4.06
C SER A 648 39.96 15.88 -2.53
N SER A 649 38.90 16.36 -1.87
CA SER A 649 38.94 16.71 -0.43
C SER A 649 37.56 16.45 0.23
N ASN A 650 37.10 15.26 0.45
CA ASN A 650 35.83 14.96 1.16
C ASN A 650 34.68 15.98 0.99
N GLU A 651 34.79 16.85 0.00
CA GLU A 651 33.78 17.81 -0.43
C GLU A 651 32.82 17.16 -1.44
N ASP A 652 31.71 17.82 -1.69
CA ASP A 652 30.74 17.37 -2.69
C ASP A 652 31.37 17.46 -4.10
N ALA A 653 31.14 16.45 -4.93
CA ALA A 653 31.50 16.48 -6.34
C ALA A 653 30.76 17.63 -7.03
N ALA A 654 31.46 18.43 -7.85
CA ALA A 654 30.86 19.57 -8.54
C ALA A 654 31.51 19.81 -9.90
N ILE A 655 30.77 20.49 -10.78
CA ILE A 655 31.22 20.87 -12.13
C ILE A 655 30.65 22.23 -12.54
N GLN A 656 31.39 22.99 -13.33
CA GLN A 656 30.95 24.29 -13.84
C GLN A 656 30.81 24.28 -15.36
N TYR A 657 29.76 24.95 -15.82
CA TYR A 657 29.47 25.16 -17.22
C TYR A 657 29.19 26.65 -17.51
N GLN A 658 29.53 27.07 -18.72
CA GLN A 658 29.14 28.35 -19.26
C GLN A 658 28.41 28.13 -20.57
N ILE A 659 27.25 28.77 -20.74
CA ILE A 659 26.43 28.70 -21.94
C ILE A 659 25.95 30.08 -22.38
N GLU A 660 25.92 30.32 -23.69
CA GLU A 660 25.30 31.49 -24.32
C GLU A 660 23.84 31.17 -24.65
N VAL A 661 22.92 31.75 -23.89
CA VAL A 661 21.49 31.50 -24.03
C VAL A 661 20.88 32.55 -24.98
N PRO A 662 20.24 32.11 -26.09
CA PRO A 662 19.52 33.03 -26.99
C PRO A 662 18.34 33.72 -26.28
N GLU A 663 17.82 34.77 -26.88
CA GLU A 663 16.61 35.44 -26.41
C GLU A 663 15.37 34.49 -26.45
N ASN A 664 14.35 34.81 -25.62
CA ASN A 664 13.09 34.07 -25.53
C ASN A 664 13.28 32.56 -25.32
N SER A 665 14.20 32.19 -24.45
CA SER A 665 14.61 30.78 -24.23
C SER A 665 14.41 30.34 -22.82
N GLN A 666 13.70 29.24 -22.64
CA GLN A 666 13.72 28.41 -21.43
C GLN A 666 14.81 27.35 -21.56
N VAL A 667 15.65 27.24 -20.58
CA VAL A 667 16.83 26.33 -20.62
C VAL A 667 16.58 25.11 -19.74
N TYR A 668 16.92 23.95 -20.28
CA TYR A 668 16.95 22.66 -19.57
C TYR A 668 18.34 22.03 -19.68
N LEU A 669 18.78 21.43 -18.58
CA LEU A 669 20.01 20.62 -18.53
C LEU A 669 19.62 19.14 -18.41
N SER A 670 20.09 18.30 -19.32
CA SER A 670 19.91 16.85 -19.28
C SER A 670 21.21 16.16 -18.85
N PHE A 671 21.08 15.34 -17.80
CA PHE A 671 22.08 14.34 -17.42
C PHE A 671 21.47 12.95 -17.64
N THR A 672 22.13 12.14 -18.46
CA THR A 672 21.78 10.74 -18.65
C THR A 672 22.76 9.83 -17.91
N ASN A 673 22.30 8.65 -17.49
CA ASN A 673 23.06 7.67 -16.74
C ASN A 673 23.80 8.24 -15.49
N LEU A 674 23.07 8.99 -14.68
CA LEU A 674 23.60 9.62 -13.45
C LEU A 674 23.75 8.57 -12.34
N HIS A 675 24.99 8.30 -11.92
CA HIS A 675 25.35 7.37 -10.86
C HIS A 675 26.00 8.12 -9.69
N PHE A 676 25.44 7.93 -8.49
CA PHE A 676 25.90 8.55 -7.26
C PHE A 676 26.76 7.58 -6.44
N SER A 677 27.81 8.08 -5.77
CA SER A 677 28.59 7.29 -4.82
C SER A 677 27.81 6.97 -3.54
N ASN A 678 26.82 7.78 -3.19
CA ASN A 678 25.93 7.60 -2.04
C ASN A 678 24.47 7.47 -2.51
N ASP A 679 23.99 6.26 -2.65
CA ASP A 679 22.62 5.96 -3.09
C ASP A 679 21.50 6.48 -2.16
N LYS A 680 21.84 6.91 -0.95
CA LYS A 680 20.88 7.50 -0.01
C LYS A 680 20.69 9.01 -0.21
N GLN A 681 21.59 9.66 -0.96
CA GLN A 681 21.55 11.10 -1.21
C GLN A 681 21.62 11.42 -2.71
N LYS A 682 20.50 11.24 -3.39
CA LYS A 682 20.36 11.51 -4.83
C LYS A 682 19.82 12.92 -5.05
N LYS A 683 20.65 13.93 -4.71
CA LYS A 683 20.32 15.35 -4.89
C LYS A 683 21.29 16.00 -5.86
N VAL A 684 20.78 16.95 -6.63
CA VAL A 684 21.56 17.83 -7.52
C VAL A 684 21.24 19.27 -7.16
N ASP A 685 22.25 20.03 -6.76
CA ASP A 685 22.16 21.46 -6.56
C ASP A 685 22.69 22.17 -7.81
N ILE A 686 21.89 23.05 -8.38
CA ILE A 686 22.24 23.84 -9.54
C ILE A 686 22.20 25.31 -9.17
N LEU A 687 23.36 25.96 -9.23
CA LEU A 687 23.50 27.39 -9.01
C LEU A 687 23.60 28.08 -10.38
N VAL A 688 22.66 28.95 -10.69
CA VAL A 688 22.62 29.71 -11.96
C VAL A 688 22.78 31.19 -11.63
N ASN A 689 23.86 31.80 -12.06
CA ASN A 689 24.17 33.22 -11.82
C ASN A 689 24.01 33.66 -10.34
N GLY A 690 24.27 32.75 -9.40
CA GLY A 690 24.16 32.99 -7.97
C GLY A 690 22.86 32.54 -7.30
N GLU A 691 21.84 32.13 -8.06
CA GLU A 691 20.59 31.55 -7.53
C GLU A 691 20.67 30.03 -7.49
N LYS A 692 20.42 29.46 -6.32
CA LYS A 692 20.49 28.01 -6.08
C LYS A 692 19.12 27.35 -6.24
N LYS A 693 19.09 26.23 -6.97
CA LYS A 693 17.94 25.32 -7.11
C LYS A 693 18.37 23.90 -6.72
N THR A 694 17.60 23.24 -5.88
CA THR A 694 17.86 21.86 -5.45
C THR A 694 16.85 20.93 -6.09
N PHE A 695 17.32 19.89 -6.76
CA PHE A 695 16.50 18.84 -7.37
C PHE A 695 16.78 17.51 -6.67
N THR A 696 15.70 16.76 -6.37
CA THR A 696 15.83 15.38 -5.97
C THR A 696 15.74 14.54 -7.22
N THR A 697 16.73 13.71 -7.48
CA THR A 697 16.72 12.77 -8.59
C THR A 697 16.57 11.36 -8.07
N ASP A 698 15.78 10.57 -8.76
CA ASP A 698 15.57 9.14 -8.51
C ASP A 698 15.91 8.30 -9.76
N ASN A 699 16.86 8.77 -10.56
CA ASN A 699 17.29 8.23 -11.86
C ASN A 699 16.24 8.35 -12.99
N VAL A 700 15.21 9.17 -12.81
CA VAL A 700 14.10 9.31 -13.75
C VAL A 700 14.16 10.64 -14.49
N PHE A 701 14.62 11.70 -13.81
CA PHE A 701 14.72 13.00 -14.45
C PHE A 701 15.91 13.02 -15.41
N SER A 702 15.58 12.97 -16.68
CA SER A 702 16.55 13.16 -17.75
C SER A 702 16.92 14.63 -17.97
N PHE A 703 16.19 15.57 -17.32
CA PHE A 703 16.47 17.01 -17.46
C PHE A 703 16.06 17.83 -16.22
N PHE A 704 16.72 18.99 -16.05
CA PHE A 704 16.47 19.95 -14.97
C PHE A 704 16.15 21.32 -15.56
N ASN A 705 15.17 22.02 -14.97
CA ASN A 705 14.85 23.38 -15.33
C ASN A 705 15.90 24.36 -14.83
N ILE A 706 16.65 24.98 -15.73
CA ILE A 706 17.74 25.92 -15.40
C ILE A 706 17.19 27.34 -15.22
N GLY A 707 16.34 27.79 -16.11
CA GLY A 707 15.71 29.12 -16.02
C GLY A 707 15.30 29.68 -17.37
N TYR A 708 14.63 30.82 -17.33
CA TYR A 708 14.14 31.56 -18.51
C TYR A 708 14.89 32.87 -18.71
N THR A 709 15.13 33.25 -19.94
CA THR A 709 15.60 34.59 -20.32
C THR A 709 14.84 35.15 -21.50
N LYS A 710 14.45 36.43 -21.38
CA LYS A 710 13.84 37.16 -22.48
C LYS A 710 14.86 37.72 -23.45
N GLU A 711 16.08 38.04 -22.96
CA GLU A 711 17.18 38.62 -23.73
C GLU A 711 18.33 37.62 -23.84
N LYS A 712 19.19 37.78 -24.87
CA LYS A 712 20.43 36.99 -24.99
C LYS A 712 21.30 37.20 -23.75
N LYS A 713 21.68 36.12 -23.03
CA LYS A 713 22.41 36.17 -21.79
C LYS A 713 23.35 34.99 -21.60
N THR A 714 24.50 35.22 -20.98
CA THR A 714 25.38 34.16 -20.54
C THR A 714 24.92 33.60 -19.21
N PHE A 715 24.74 32.28 -19.12
CA PHE A 715 24.49 31.58 -17.87
C PHE A 715 25.78 30.90 -17.38
N ASN A 716 26.19 31.25 -16.15
CA ASN A 716 27.23 30.55 -15.41
C ASN A 716 26.53 29.56 -14.49
N ILE A 717 26.77 28.27 -14.70
CA ILE A 717 26.02 27.18 -14.08
C ILE A 717 27.02 26.35 -13.28
N HIS A 718 26.81 26.28 -11.95
CA HIS A 718 27.57 25.42 -11.07
C HIS A 718 26.64 24.29 -10.60
N VAL A 719 27.04 23.04 -10.92
CA VAL A 719 26.29 21.84 -10.54
C VAL A 719 27.08 21.12 -9.46
N SER A 720 26.47 20.86 -8.30
CA SER A 720 27.05 20.10 -7.21
C SER A 720 26.13 18.96 -6.77
N PHE A 721 26.73 17.92 -6.20
CA PHE A 721 26.04 16.67 -5.82
C PHE A 721 26.15 16.44 -4.30
N PRO A 722 25.27 17.02 -3.47
CA PRO A 722 25.38 17.01 -2.03
C PRO A 722 25.51 15.60 -1.43
N GLY A 723 26.51 15.41 -0.57
CA GLY A 723 26.79 14.13 0.09
C GLY A 723 27.41 13.06 -0.82
N ASN A 724 27.89 13.43 -2.03
CA ASN A 724 28.56 12.55 -2.96
C ASN A 724 29.92 13.10 -3.35
N SER A 725 30.99 12.40 -2.99
CA SER A 725 32.35 12.74 -3.38
C SER A 725 32.71 12.29 -4.80
N GLN A 726 31.93 11.38 -5.37
CA GLN A 726 32.12 10.89 -6.73
C GLN A 726 30.75 10.72 -7.40
N VAL A 727 30.64 11.19 -8.65
CA VAL A 727 29.44 11.01 -9.49
C VAL A 727 29.88 10.77 -10.93
N SER A 728 29.18 9.89 -11.64
CA SER A 728 29.42 9.66 -13.06
C SER A 728 28.13 9.79 -13.87
N PHE A 729 28.24 10.31 -15.10
CA PHE A 729 27.13 10.53 -16.02
C PHE A 729 27.63 10.62 -17.46
N GLU A 730 26.74 10.47 -18.43
CA GLU A 730 27.05 10.75 -19.84
C GLU A 730 27.23 12.25 -20.09
N SER A 731 27.81 12.62 -21.21
CA SER A 731 28.00 14.05 -21.58
C SER A 731 26.68 14.79 -21.49
N PRO A 732 26.54 15.82 -20.63
CA PRO A 732 25.30 16.55 -20.47
C PRO A 732 24.96 17.32 -21.73
N THR A 733 23.67 17.56 -21.93
CA THR A 733 23.18 18.41 -23.01
C THR A 733 22.35 19.53 -22.44
N PHE A 734 22.64 20.76 -22.85
CA PHE A 734 21.79 21.92 -22.59
C PHE A 734 20.83 22.11 -23.75
N TYR A 735 19.55 22.17 -23.46
CA TYR A 735 18.49 22.41 -24.42
C TYR A 735 17.86 23.77 -24.21
N ARG A 736 17.69 24.53 -25.28
CA ARG A 736 16.74 25.65 -25.26
C ARG A 736 15.38 25.19 -25.75
N LEU A 737 14.35 25.62 -25.07
CA LEU A 737 12.96 25.65 -25.58
C LEU A 737 12.72 27.06 -26.16
N ASP A 738 12.33 27.17 -27.42
CA ASP A 738 11.87 28.40 -28.00
C ASP A 738 10.45 28.73 -27.51
N THR A 739 10.36 29.78 -26.69
CA THR A 739 9.11 30.12 -26.02
C THR A 739 8.09 30.78 -26.94
N LEU A 740 8.53 31.38 -28.04
CA LEU A 740 7.63 31.96 -29.03
C LEU A 740 6.93 30.88 -29.83
N THR A 741 7.69 29.87 -30.31
CA THR A 741 7.16 28.71 -31.00
C THR A 741 6.18 27.90 -30.10
N LEU A 742 6.51 27.74 -28.84
CA LEU A 742 5.59 27.12 -27.87
C LEU A 742 4.29 27.92 -27.75
N THR A 743 4.40 29.25 -27.60
CA THR A 743 3.23 30.14 -27.44
C THR A 743 2.31 30.03 -28.64
N GLU A 744 2.87 30.01 -29.87
CA GLU A 744 2.10 29.87 -31.13
C GLU A 744 1.33 28.53 -31.14
N ALA A 745 1.97 27.40 -30.81
CA ALA A 745 1.32 26.10 -30.76
C ALA A 745 0.16 26.04 -29.73
N ILE A 746 0.37 26.61 -28.55
CA ILE A 746 -0.66 26.67 -27.50
C ILE A 746 -1.84 27.58 -27.93
N GLN A 747 -1.55 28.73 -28.56
CA GLN A 747 -2.59 29.63 -29.05
C GLN A 747 -3.44 28.95 -30.13
N LYS A 748 -2.82 28.20 -31.06
CA LYS A 748 -3.53 27.46 -32.07
C LYS A 748 -4.53 26.44 -31.54
N ILE A 749 -4.19 25.75 -30.44
CA ILE A 749 -5.14 24.86 -29.73
C ILE A 749 -6.28 25.69 -29.10
N LYS A 750 -5.97 26.88 -28.53
CA LYS A 750 -6.95 27.76 -27.87
C LYS A 750 -7.91 28.47 -28.85
N GLU A 751 -7.65 28.46 -30.15
CA GLU A 751 -8.57 29.02 -31.18
C GLU A 751 -9.94 28.34 -31.19
N GLN A 752 -10.00 27.08 -30.77
CA GLN A 752 -11.25 26.33 -30.64
C GLN A 752 -11.55 26.09 -29.14
N PRO A 753 -12.29 27.01 -28.50
CA PRO A 753 -12.45 26.99 -27.06
C PRO A 753 -13.31 25.79 -26.62
N VAL A 754 -12.82 25.08 -25.59
CA VAL A 754 -13.53 24.04 -24.85
C VAL A 754 -13.54 24.42 -23.38
N THR A 755 -14.73 24.55 -22.83
CA THR A 755 -14.90 24.80 -21.38
C THR A 755 -15.20 23.50 -20.67
N VAL A 756 -14.43 23.22 -19.59
CA VAL A 756 -14.53 21.97 -18.87
C VAL A 756 -14.90 22.21 -17.42
N SER A 757 -15.85 21.43 -16.92
CA SER A 757 -16.23 21.42 -15.51
C SER A 757 -16.45 20.00 -15.01
N THR A 758 -16.47 19.79 -13.69
CA THR A 758 -16.67 18.47 -13.09
C THR A 758 -17.69 18.50 -11.97
N SER A 759 -18.36 17.40 -11.78
CA SER A 759 -19.22 17.16 -10.62
C SER A 759 -19.13 15.68 -10.23
N LYS A 760 -18.48 15.40 -9.11
CA LYS A 760 -18.25 14.05 -8.60
C LYS A 760 -17.51 13.17 -9.63
N ASN A 761 -18.18 12.16 -10.20
CA ASN A 761 -17.66 11.24 -11.21
C ASN A 761 -18.10 11.59 -12.65
N LYS A 762 -18.48 12.85 -12.88
CA LYS A 762 -18.87 13.35 -14.20
C LYS A 762 -17.97 14.50 -14.64
N VAL A 763 -17.72 14.59 -15.95
CA VAL A 763 -17.01 15.70 -16.60
C VAL A 763 -17.89 16.25 -17.69
N PHE A 764 -18.01 17.56 -17.77
CA PHE A 764 -18.77 18.28 -18.79
C PHE A 764 -17.80 19.08 -19.64
N ALA A 765 -17.79 18.84 -20.94
CA ALA A 765 -16.97 19.56 -21.92
C ALA A 765 -17.88 20.23 -22.93
N THR A 766 -18.00 21.55 -22.85
CA THR A 766 -18.76 22.37 -23.79
C THR A 766 -17.82 22.91 -24.86
N TYR A 767 -18.15 22.70 -26.12
CA TYR A 767 -17.32 23.06 -27.26
C TYR A 767 -18.09 23.90 -28.29
N ASP A 768 -17.34 24.67 -29.11
CA ASP A 768 -17.82 25.41 -30.28
C ASP A 768 -16.76 25.25 -31.38
N VAL A 769 -17.01 24.33 -32.32
CA VAL A 769 -16.01 23.93 -33.32
C VAL A 769 -16.50 24.22 -34.74
N GLN A 770 -15.59 24.70 -35.58
CA GLN A 770 -15.92 25.18 -36.93
C GLN A 770 -15.99 24.07 -37.99
N GLN A 771 -15.50 22.85 -37.66
CA GLN A 771 -15.51 21.66 -38.49
C GLN A 771 -15.55 20.41 -37.64
N ASP A 772 -15.78 19.25 -38.27
CA ASP A 772 -15.71 17.96 -37.60
C ASP A 772 -14.33 17.79 -36.97
N THR A 773 -14.26 17.42 -35.70
CA THR A 773 -13.03 17.34 -34.94
C THR A 773 -13.15 16.33 -33.78
N SER A 774 -12.06 16.10 -33.08
CA SER A 774 -12.07 15.33 -31.84
C SER A 774 -11.90 16.26 -30.64
N ILE A 775 -12.64 15.99 -29.56
CA ILE A 775 -12.34 16.56 -28.25
C ILE A 775 -11.42 15.57 -27.53
N PHE A 776 -10.18 15.97 -27.31
CA PHE A 776 -9.18 15.22 -26.59
C PHE A 776 -9.25 15.54 -25.11
N PHE A 777 -9.24 14.50 -24.27
CA PHE A 777 -9.25 14.64 -22.81
C PHE A 777 -7.92 14.16 -22.24
N THR A 778 -7.23 15.01 -21.50
CA THR A 778 -6.05 14.63 -20.73
C THR A 778 -6.42 13.85 -19.46
N ILE A 779 -7.46 13.04 -19.54
CA ILE A 779 -7.97 12.15 -18.50
C ILE A 779 -7.63 10.71 -18.94
N PRO A 780 -7.13 9.86 -18.04
CA PRO A 780 -6.82 8.48 -18.36
C PRO A 780 -7.99 7.70 -18.96
N TYR A 781 -7.73 6.97 -20.05
CA TYR A 781 -8.73 6.07 -20.62
C TYR A 781 -8.99 4.91 -19.69
N ASP A 782 -10.27 4.66 -19.42
CA ASP A 782 -10.75 3.52 -18.64
C ASP A 782 -12.10 3.04 -19.21
N LYS A 783 -12.32 1.74 -19.21
CA LYS A 783 -13.58 1.12 -19.71
C LYS A 783 -14.81 1.49 -18.88
N GLY A 784 -14.62 2.06 -17.69
CA GLY A 784 -15.70 2.58 -16.85
C GLY A 784 -16.31 3.90 -17.33
N TRP A 785 -15.64 4.61 -18.24
CA TRP A 785 -16.15 5.85 -18.83
C TRP A 785 -17.25 5.58 -19.85
N SER A 786 -18.29 6.40 -19.82
CA SER A 786 -19.32 6.51 -20.87
C SER A 786 -19.51 7.97 -21.24
N ALA A 787 -19.63 8.26 -22.53
CA ALA A 787 -19.87 9.60 -23.04
C ALA A 787 -21.29 9.74 -23.58
N TYR A 788 -21.87 10.92 -23.33
CA TYR A 788 -23.19 11.29 -23.79
C TYR A 788 -23.15 12.69 -24.43
N GLN A 789 -23.89 12.87 -25.50
CA GLN A 789 -24.18 14.17 -26.10
C GLN A 789 -25.71 14.26 -26.29
N ASP A 790 -26.33 15.28 -25.71
CA ASP A 790 -27.80 15.43 -25.75
C ASP A 790 -28.55 14.14 -25.33
N ASP A 791 -28.10 13.55 -24.21
CA ASP A 791 -28.57 12.28 -23.64
C ASP A 791 -28.40 11.05 -24.54
N LYS A 792 -27.79 11.17 -25.71
CA LYS A 792 -27.43 10.03 -26.55
C LYS A 792 -26.03 9.56 -26.24
N LYS A 793 -25.89 8.25 -26.07
CA LYS A 793 -24.58 7.63 -25.85
C LYS A 793 -23.74 7.73 -27.13
N ILE A 794 -22.52 8.22 -26.98
CA ILE A 794 -21.52 8.33 -28.05
C ILE A 794 -20.26 7.52 -27.70
N GLU A 795 -19.44 7.21 -28.70
CA GLU A 795 -18.26 6.37 -28.54
C GLU A 795 -17.10 7.17 -27.93
N ILE A 796 -16.43 6.59 -26.94
CA ILE A 796 -15.12 7.03 -26.44
C ILE A 796 -14.06 6.18 -27.12
N LYS A 797 -13.07 6.84 -27.72
CA LYS A 797 -11.91 6.17 -28.33
C LYS A 797 -10.67 6.41 -27.48
N GLN A 798 -9.85 5.38 -27.33
CA GLN A 798 -8.52 5.53 -26.74
C GLN A 798 -7.67 6.39 -27.69
N ALA A 799 -6.88 7.29 -27.12
CA ALA A 799 -6.07 8.23 -27.87
C ALA A 799 -4.73 8.44 -27.17
N GLN A 800 -3.67 8.62 -27.93
CA GLN A 800 -2.33 8.85 -27.39
C GLN A 800 -1.91 7.81 -26.35
N THR A 801 -2.25 6.55 -26.61
CA THR A 801 -1.98 5.36 -25.78
C THR A 801 -2.69 5.36 -24.41
N GLY A 802 -2.60 6.44 -23.62
CA GLY A 802 -3.09 6.49 -22.24
C GLY A 802 -4.36 7.31 -22.02
N PHE A 803 -4.83 8.06 -23.01
CA PHE A 803 -5.89 9.05 -22.88
C PHE A 803 -7.11 8.71 -23.74
N MET A 804 -8.08 9.62 -23.80
CA MET A 804 -9.31 9.39 -24.54
C MET A 804 -9.71 10.59 -25.38
N LYS A 805 -10.47 10.31 -26.46
CA LYS A 805 -11.10 11.31 -27.30
C LYS A 805 -12.55 10.94 -27.60
N VAL A 806 -13.30 11.94 -27.96
CA VAL A 806 -14.66 11.84 -28.48
C VAL A 806 -14.75 12.62 -29.78
N ASP A 807 -15.16 11.99 -30.86
CA ASP A 807 -15.35 12.66 -32.14
C ASP A 807 -16.67 13.42 -32.15
N VAL A 808 -16.64 14.67 -32.57
CA VAL A 808 -17.80 15.57 -32.59
C VAL A 808 -17.97 16.21 -33.96
N PRO A 809 -19.23 16.45 -34.41
CA PRO A 809 -19.51 17.18 -35.63
C PRO A 809 -19.28 18.68 -35.41
N LYS A 810 -19.15 19.41 -36.51
CA LYS A 810 -19.15 20.88 -36.55
C LYS A 810 -20.33 21.44 -35.76
N GLY A 811 -20.10 22.51 -34.99
CA GLY A 811 -21.11 23.25 -34.22
C GLY A 811 -20.84 23.32 -32.74
N LYS A 812 -21.89 23.65 -31.99
CA LYS A 812 -21.83 23.74 -30.53
C LYS A 812 -22.46 22.51 -29.89
N GLY A 813 -21.89 22.09 -28.77
CA GLY A 813 -22.43 20.96 -28.03
C GLY A 813 -21.76 20.81 -26.67
N THR A 814 -22.32 19.89 -25.88
CA THR A 814 -21.75 19.50 -24.58
C THR A 814 -21.61 18.00 -24.51
N ILE A 815 -20.40 17.54 -24.27
CA ILE A 815 -20.12 16.14 -23.95
C ILE A 815 -20.20 15.96 -22.44
N THR A 816 -20.98 14.97 -21.99
CA THR A 816 -21.01 14.52 -20.60
C THR A 816 -20.31 13.18 -20.50
N LEU A 817 -19.15 13.14 -19.83
CA LEU A 817 -18.51 11.88 -19.43
C LEU A 817 -19.05 11.48 -18.06
N SER A 818 -19.36 10.19 -17.88
CA SER A 818 -19.78 9.62 -16.60
C SER A 818 -19.02 8.34 -16.33
N PHE A 819 -18.42 8.24 -15.13
CA PHE A 819 -17.63 7.08 -14.73
C PHE A 819 -18.42 6.16 -13.78
N ILE A 820 -18.52 4.90 -14.14
CA ILE A 820 -18.97 3.81 -13.27
C ILE A 820 -17.96 2.67 -13.46
N PRO A 821 -17.39 2.11 -12.37
CA PRO A 821 -16.39 1.04 -12.49
C PRO A 821 -16.90 -0.10 -13.37
N ASN A 822 -16.03 -0.61 -14.25
CA ASN A 822 -16.42 -1.69 -15.15
C ASN A 822 -16.97 -2.89 -14.34
N SER A 823 -18.09 -3.44 -14.80
CA SER A 823 -18.79 -4.57 -14.18
C SER A 823 -19.34 -4.31 -12.75
N PHE A 824 -19.38 -3.07 -12.26
CA PHE A 824 -19.97 -2.74 -10.96
C PHE A 824 -21.45 -3.17 -10.87
N ILE A 825 -22.25 -2.83 -11.88
CA ILE A 825 -23.68 -3.19 -11.91
C ILE A 825 -23.86 -4.71 -11.91
N THR A 826 -23.08 -5.43 -12.74
CA THR A 826 -23.09 -6.90 -12.78
C THR A 826 -22.71 -7.50 -11.44
N GLY A 827 -21.64 -6.99 -10.81
CA GLY A 827 -21.21 -7.39 -9.48
C GLY A 827 -22.30 -7.16 -8.42
N ALA A 828 -22.96 -6.01 -8.45
CA ALA A 828 -24.08 -5.70 -7.53
C ALA A 828 -25.26 -6.65 -7.70
N ILE A 829 -25.66 -6.97 -8.95
CA ILE A 829 -26.73 -7.94 -9.25
C ILE A 829 -26.33 -9.33 -8.72
N CYS A 830 -25.12 -9.79 -8.98
CA CYS A 830 -24.63 -11.09 -8.51
C CYS A 830 -24.60 -11.14 -6.97
N SER A 831 -24.15 -10.09 -6.31
CA SER A 831 -24.12 -10.02 -4.84
C SER A 831 -25.53 -10.09 -4.26
N PHE A 832 -26.46 -9.33 -4.80
CA PHE A 832 -27.86 -9.36 -4.37
C PHE A 832 -28.50 -10.76 -4.59
N THR A 833 -28.25 -11.36 -5.76
CA THR A 833 -28.71 -12.72 -6.08
C THR A 833 -28.15 -13.73 -5.08
N SER A 834 -26.87 -13.62 -4.71
CA SER A 834 -26.26 -14.48 -3.71
C SER A 834 -26.94 -14.37 -2.34
N LEU A 835 -27.26 -13.15 -1.88
CA LEU A 835 -27.97 -12.94 -0.62
C LEU A 835 -29.35 -13.60 -0.63
N LEU A 836 -30.09 -13.50 -1.74
CA LEU A 836 -31.39 -14.16 -1.92
C LEU A 836 -31.22 -15.68 -1.89
N LEU A 837 -30.29 -16.24 -2.65
CA LEU A 837 -30.03 -17.68 -2.70
C LEU A 837 -29.60 -18.21 -1.33
N PHE A 838 -28.77 -17.48 -0.60
CA PHE A 838 -28.39 -17.82 0.78
C PHE A 838 -29.63 -17.83 1.70
N GLY A 839 -30.51 -16.84 1.59
CA GLY A 839 -31.77 -16.78 2.35
C GLY A 839 -32.66 -18.00 2.08
N ILE A 840 -32.88 -18.36 0.81
CA ILE A 840 -33.63 -19.54 0.38
C ILE A 840 -32.98 -20.82 0.89
N TYR A 841 -31.67 -20.97 0.73
CA TYR A 841 -30.91 -22.13 1.20
C TYR A 841 -31.03 -22.32 2.72
N ASN A 842 -30.85 -21.23 3.49
CA ASN A 842 -31.00 -21.25 4.95
C ASN A 842 -32.42 -21.58 5.40
N TYR A 843 -33.47 -21.06 4.69
CA TYR A 843 -34.89 -21.34 4.96
C TYR A 843 -35.21 -22.82 4.70
N LYS A 844 -34.85 -23.36 3.53
CA LYS A 844 -35.07 -24.78 3.20
C LYS A 844 -34.45 -25.72 4.24
N ARG A 845 -33.20 -25.41 4.66
CA ARG A 845 -32.54 -26.21 5.70
C ARG A 845 -33.26 -26.20 7.05
N LYS A 846 -33.92 -25.11 7.40
CA LYS A 846 -34.73 -25.05 8.64
C LYS A 846 -35.97 -25.95 8.50
N LEU A 847 -36.61 -25.99 7.32
CA LEU A 847 -37.75 -26.83 7.06
C LEU A 847 -37.43 -28.34 7.10
N TYR A 848 -36.28 -28.75 6.59
CA TYR A 848 -35.85 -30.15 6.62
C TYR A 848 -35.27 -30.62 7.96
N LYS A 849 -35.11 -29.72 8.93
CA LYS A 849 -34.68 -30.05 10.31
C LYS A 849 -35.86 -30.32 11.27
N VAL A 850 -37.11 -30.04 10.82
CA VAL A 850 -38.34 -30.39 11.49
C VAL A 850 -38.80 -31.73 10.94
#